data_a0373f0d1d2adaabf3b93985c0106826
#
_entry.id   a0373f0d1d2adaabf3b93985c0106826
#
_cell.length_a   1.000
_cell.length_b   1.000
_cell.length_c   1.000
_cell.angle_alpha   90.00
_cell.angle_beta   90.00
_cell.angle_gamma   90.00
#
_symmetry.space_group_name_H-M   'P 1'
#
loop_
_entity.id
_entity.type
_entity.pdbx_description
1 polymer ?
#
loop_
_entity_poly.entity_id
_entity_poly.type
_entity_poly.pdbx_seq_one_letter_code
_entity_poly.pdbx_strand_id
1 'polypeptide(L)'
;MPVETVPSENSAQTDTQTAPHNMMANAIRALAMDAVQAAKSGHPGMPMGMADVATVLFERHLKFDSSRPDWPDRDRFVLSAGHGSMLLYALLYLTGYEGMTINQLRNFRQFGSLTPGHPEYGHTPGVETTTGPLAQGLAAAVGMALAERMAAARYGDGLVDHHTYVIAGDGCLMEGLSHEAASLAGHLGLGKLIVLFDDNHISIDGNTDLTVSEDSLARFSAYGWNTDAVDGHDPEQVSNAIEAARASGKPSLIACRTIIGYGAPTKAGTAGAHGAPLGEEEIAGAREALGWPHEPFHIPEDILNGWRAIGSKGAAQSAEWDARLEAHGDRGEFERTLAGDTPDGWDDAFDAFKARLADEKPGWATRKSSQVVLDELTALAPEMIGGSADLTGSNLTKAKDMAVVTADDFSGSYIHYGVREHAMAAAMNGMAQHGGFIPYGATFLVFTDYCRPSIRLAALSGLRVIHVMTHDSIGLGEDGPTHQPVEHLASLRAIPNLHVFRPADAVETAECWAQALSQKHTPSVIAASRQGLAAVRNDHTRDNLCARGGYVLAEAMGKRQVTIMASGSEVSLALAARDALQADGIATAVVSMPCLELFDAQGQAYRDSVLGPDTVRVAVEAAIMQGWERYVGDGGATVGMTGFGASAPAGDLFNHFGITSDAVIAAVKARL
;
A
#
# COMPACT_ATOMS: atom_id res chain seq x y z
N MET A 1 32.56 -33.31 -69.82
CA MET A 1 31.50 -33.69 -68.91
C MET A 1 31.16 -32.46 -68.12
N PRO A 2 29.96 -31.87 -68.21
CA PRO A 2 29.61 -30.70 -67.47
C PRO A 2 29.16 -31.10 -66.04
N VAL A 3 29.61 -30.32 -65.09
CA VAL A 3 29.22 -30.40 -63.67
C VAL A 3 27.84 -29.76 -63.48
N GLU A 4 26.87 -30.54 -63.00
CA GLU A 4 25.54 -30.09 -62.63
C GLU A 4 25.62 -29.25 -61.35
N THR A 5 25.15 -28.04 -61.44
CA THR A 5 24.93 -27.17 -60.28
C THR A 5 23.55 -27.47 -59.66
N VAL A 6 23.57 -27.92 -58.40
CA VAL A 6 22.37 -28.08 -57.57
C VAL A 6 21.82 -26.67 -57.19
N PRO A 7 20.50 -26.39 -57.31
CA PRO A 7 19.93 -25.12 -56.84
C PRO A 7 19.89 -25.08 -55.33
N SER A 8 20.37 -23.97 -54.75
CA SER A 8 20.23 -23.66 -53.34
C SER A 8 18.73 -23.46 -52.97
N GLU A 9 18.25 -24.21 -52.01
CA GLU A 9 16.94 -24.01 -51.40
C GLU A 9 16.86 -22.59 -50.80
N ASN A 10 15.95 -21.81 -51.34
CA ASN A 10 15.52 -20.52 -50.79
C ASN A 10 14.84 -20.78 -49.44
N SER A 11 15.48 -20.41 -48.36
CA SER A 11 14.83 -20.29 -47.06
C SER A 11 13.73 -19.20 -47.16
N ALA A 12 12.50 -19.64 -47.25
CA ALA A 12 11.35 -18.75 -47.10
C ALA A 12 11.42 -18.12 -45.71
N GLN A 13 11.83 -16.85 -45.64
CA GLN A 13 11.50 -15.97 -44.52
C GLN A 13 9.96 -15.83 -44.55
N THR A 14 9.28 -16.45 -43.60
CA THR A 14 7.90 -16.15 -43.29
C THR A 14 7.87 -14.72 -42.74
N ASP A 15 7.53 -13.78 -43.61
CA ASP A 15 7.02 -12.46 -43.17
C ASP A 15 5.81 -12.73 -42.31
N THR A 16 5.97 -12.72 -41.01
CA THR A 16 4.86 -12.68 -40.04
C THR A 16 4.24 -11.28 -40.15
N GLN A 17 3.27 -11.12 -41.06
CA GLN A 17 2.44 -9.94 -41.15
C GLN A 17 1.76 -9.78 -39.76
N THR A 18 2.17 -8.76 -38.99
CA THR A 18 1.52 -8.39 -37.73
C THR A 18 0.05 -8.08 -38.01
N ALA A 19 -0.87 -8.62 -37.20
CA ALA A 19 -2.29 -8.34 -37.33
C ALA A 19 -2.56 -6.81 -37.28
N PRO A 20 -3.54 -6.27 -38.04
CA PRO A 20 -3.80 -4.85 -38.03
C PRO A 20 -4.13 -4.34 -36.62
N HIS A 21 -3.63 -3.14 -36.26
CA HIS A 21 -3.80 -2.53 -34.95
C HIS A 21 -5.26 -2.54 -34.47
N ASN A 22 -6.20 -2.16 -35.33
CA ASN A 22 -7.62 -2.15 -35.00
C ASN A 22 -8.16 -3.53 -34.60
N MET A 23 -7.66 -4.62 -35.21
CA MET A 23 -8.06 -5.98 -34.85
C MET A 23 -7.45 -6.42 -33.51
N MET A 24 -6.23 -5.97 -33.22
CA MET A 24 -5.59 -6.16 -31.93
C MET A 24 -6.38 -5.47 -30.82
N ALA A 25 -6.75 -4.20 -30.99
CA ALA A 25 -7.58 -3.44 -30.06
C ALA A 25 -9.00 -4.03 -29.91
N ASN A 26 -9.59 -4.52 -31.04
CA ASN A 26 -10.92 -5.12 -31.00
C ASN A 26 -10.96 -6.45 -30.25
N ALA A 27 -9.84 -7.17 -30.14
CA ALA A 27 -9.73 -8.34 -29.25
C ALA A 27 -9.95 -7.95 -27.78
N ILE A 28 -9.40 -6.83 -27.32
CA ILE A 28 -9.63 -6.29 -25.98
C ILE A 28 -11.09 -5.91 -25.80
N ARG A 29 -11.67 -5.16 -26.75
CA ARG A 29 -13.08 -4.73 -26.71
C ARG A 29 -14.03 -5.92 -26.63
N ALA A 30 -13.81 -6.94 -27.45
CA ALA A 30 -14.62 -8.16 -27.48
C ALA A 30 -14.56 -8.90 -26.13
N LEU A 31 -13.37 -9.14 -25.60
CA LEU A 31 -13.22 -9.82 -24.31
C LEU A 31 -13.86 -9.04 -23.17
N ALA A 32 -13.73 -7.70 -23.18
CA ALA A 32 -14.30 -6.86 -22.14
C ALA A 32 -15.84 -6.89 -22.14
N MET A 33 -16.49 -6.70 -23.32
CA MET A 33 -17.94 -6.74 -23.38
C MET A 33 -18.49 -8.14 -23.10
N ASP A 34 -17.82 -9.20 -23.57
CA ASP A 34 -18.26 -10.58 -23.36
C ASP A 34 -18.19 -10.98 -21.86
N ALA A 35 -17.08 -10.66 -21.19
CA ALA A 35 -16.89 -11.01 -19.79
C ALA A 35 -17.86 -10.25 -18.87
N VAL A 36 -18.07 -8.96 -19.11
CA VAL A 36 -19.02 -8.15 -18.33
C VAL A 36 -20.46 -8.65 -18.56
N GLN A 37 -20.82 -9.00 -19.80
CA GLN A 37 -22.14 -9.55 -20.13
C GLN A 37 -22.36 -10.92 -19.49
N ALA A 38 -21.38 -11.82 -19.54
CA ALA A 38 -21.45 -13.14 -18.93
C ALA A 38 -21.59 -13.05 -17.41
N ALA A 39 -20.85 -12.16 -16.77
CA ALA A 39 -20.93 -11.91 -15.33
C ALA A 39 -22.20 -11.14 -14.91
N LYS A 40 -22.92 -10.52 -15.84
CA LYS A 40 -24.05 -9.60 -15.61
C LYS A 40 -23.67 -8.47 -14.62
N SER A 41 -22.39 -8.13 -14.56
CA SER A 41 -21.82 -7.14 -13.65
C SER A 41 -20.46 -6.69 -14.15
N GLY A 42 -20.16 -5.39 -14.07
CA GLY A 42 -18.86 -4.83 -14.45
C GLY A 42 -18.98 -3.57 -15.30
N HIS A 43 -17.83 -3.11 -15.79
CA HIS A 43 -17.68 -1.82 -16.46
C HIS A 43 -17.03 -2.03 -17.84
N PRO A 44 -17.82 -2.17 -18.91
CA PRO A 44 -17.27 -2.45 -20.25
C PRO A 44 -16.77 -1.19 -20.97
N GLY A 45 -17.30 -0.01 -20.61
CA GLY A 45 -17.14 1.21 -21.40
C GLY A 45 -15.72 1.73 -21.49
N MET A 46 -15.01 1.86 -20.36
CA MET A 46 -13.61 2.31 -20.33
C MET A 46 -12.68 1.31 -21.04
N PRO A 47 -12.74 -0.01 -20.81
CA PRO A 47 -11.96 -0.98 -21.59
C PRO A 47 -12.16 -0.85 -23.10
N MET A 48 -13.39 -0.60 -23.55
CA MET A 48 -13.67 -0.44 -24.99
C MET A 48 -13.13 0.88 -25.54
N GLY A 49 -13.17 1.96 -24.76
CA GLY A 49 -12.61 3.27 -25.13
C GLY A 49 -11.10 3.25 -25.21
N MET A 50 -10.43 2.75 -24.17
CA MET A 50 -8.97 2.77 -24.03
C MET A 50 -8.25 1.64 -24.76
N ALA A 51 -8.94 0.78 -25.50
CA ALA A 51 -8.34 -0.38 -26.16
C ALA A 51 -7.21 -0.01 -27.14
N ASP A 52 -7.36 1.08 -27.92
CA ASP A 52 -6.31 1.53 -28.84
C ASP A 52 -5.07 2.04 -28.08
N VAL A 53 -5.28 2.88 -27.07
CA VAL A 53 -4.21 3.42 -26.22
C VAL A 53 -3.42 2.29 -25.55
N ALA A 54 -4.13 1.32 -24.97
CA ALA A 54 -3.51 0.18 -24.32
C ALA A 54 -2.75 -0.73 -25.31
N THR A 55 -3.30 -0.91 -26.52
CA THR A 55 -2.62 -1.66 -27.58
C THR A 55 -1.30 -0.99 -27.97
N VAL A 56 -1.31 0.32 -28.22
CA VAL A 56 -0.09 1.09 -28.53
C VAL A 56 0.96 0.96 -27.41
N LEU A 57 0.52 1.13 -26.16
CA LEU A 57 1.41 1.03 -25.01
C LEU A 57 2.10 -0.34 -24.95
N PHE A 58 1.33 -1.42 -24.99
CA PHE A 58 1.86 -2.79 -24.87
C PHE A 58 2.67 -3.22 -26.08
N GLU A 59 2.23 -2.85 -27.29
CA GLU A 59 2.92 -3.21 -28.54
C GLU A 59 4.25 -2.48 -28.69
N ARG A 60 4.28 -1.15 -28.43
CA ARG A 60 5.39 -0.30 -28.86
C ARG A 60 6.31 0.18 -27.73
N HIS A 61 5.80 0.38 -26.53
CA HIS A 61 6.51 1.11 -25.48
C HIS A 61 6.81 0.31 -24.21
N LEU A 62 5.88 -0.51 -23.72
CA LEU A 62 6.01 -1.20 -22.44
C LEU A 62 7.15 -2.25 -22.48
N LYS A 63 8.11 -2.14 -21.56
CA LYS A 63 9.19 -3.10 -21.34
C LYS A 63 8.72 -4.17 -20.35
N PHE A 64 8.40 -5.37 -20.84
CA PHE A 64 7.93 -6.47 -19.99
C PHE A 64 8.19 -7.83 -20.66
N ASP A 65 8.15 -8.87 -19.84
CA ASP A 65 8.18 -10.27 -20.26
C ASP A 65 7.05 -11.00 -19.53
N SER A 66 6.04 -11.45 -20.28
CA SER A 66 4.86 -12.09 -19.68
C SER A 66 5.16 -13.41 -18.98
N SER A 67 6.29 -14.05 -19.29
CA SER A 67 6.78 -15.26 -18.62
C SER A 67 7.46 -14.95 -17.28
N ARG A 68 7.79 -13.68 -17.03
CA ARG A 68 8.48 -13.19 -15.81
C ARG A 68 7.78 -11.97 -15.22
N PRO A 69 6.57 -12.13 -14.68
CA PRO A 69 5.78 -11.02 -14.14
C PRO A 69 6.44 -10.30 -12.96
N ASP A 70 7.43 -10.92 -12.33
CA ASP A 70 8.22 -10.44 -11.20
C ASP A 70 9.61 -9.89 -11.61
N TRP A 71 9.93 -9.81 -12.92
CA TRP A 71 11.20 -9.22 -13.36
C TRP A 71 11.41 -7.83 -12.75
N PRO A 72 12.49 -7.60 -11.98
CA PRO A 72 12.64 -6.36 -11.19
C PRO A 72 12.70 -5.09 -12.03
N ASP A 73 13.32 -5.14 -13.23
CA ASP A 73 13.47 -3.99 -14.12
C ASP A 73 12.42 -3.91 -15.25
N ARG A 74 11.28 -4.59 -15.10
CA ARG A 74 10.12 -4.40 -15.99
C ARG A 74 9.50 -3.03 -15.79
N ASP A 75 8.92 -2.44 -16.83
CA ASP A 75 8.02 -1.30 -16.65
C ASP A 75 6.80 -1.70 -15.79
N ARG A 76 6.29 -0.77 -15.01
CA ARG A 76 5.10 -0.96 -14.20
C ARG A 76 3.88 -0.42 -14.94
N PHE A 77 2.85 -1.25 -15.08
CA PHE A 77 1.56 -0.84 -15.64
C PHE A 77 0.50 -0.83 -14.57
N VAL A 78 -0.02 0.35 -14.25
CA VAL A 78 -1.02 0.56 -13.21
C VAL A 78 -2.35 1.00 -13.82
N LEU A 79 -3.40 0.20 -13.61
CA LEU A 79 -4.76 0.59 -13.96
C LEU A 79 -5.40 1.30 -12.76
N SER A 80 -5.23 2.62 -12.64
CA SER A 80 -5.81 3.43 -11.56
C SER A 80 -7.34 3.51 -11.65
N ALA A 81 -7.89 3.54 -12.87
CA ALA A 81 -9.30 3.38 -13.14
C ALA A 81 -9.72 1.90 -13.00
N GLY A 82 -9.57 1.35 -11.79
CA GLY A 82 -9.68 -0.09 -11.53
C GLY A 82 -11.03 -0.72 -11.84
N HIS A 83 -12.09 0.08 -11.96
CA HIS A 83 -13.40 -0.38 -12.44
C HIS A 83 -13.33 -0.95 -13.86
N GLY A 84 -12.42 -0.45 -14.71
CA GLY A 84 -12.14 -0.99 -16.05
C GLY A 84 -11.26 -2.24 -16.04
N SER A 85 -11.29 -3.05 -15.00
CA SER A 85 -10.43 -4.22 -14.77
C SER A 85 -10.31 -5.17 -15.94
N MET A 86 -11.38 -5.31 -16.76
CA MET A 86 -11.35 -6.16 -17.95
C MET A 86 -10.36 -5.69 -19.02
N LEU A 87 -9.97 -4.41 -19.05
CA LEU A 87 -8.86 -3.96 -19.89
C LEU A 87 -7.57 -4.69 -19.52
N LEU A 88 -7.22 -4.66 -18.24
CA LEU A 88 -6.01 -5.32 -17.73
C LEU A 88 -6.09 -6.84 -17.89
N TYR A 89 -7.20 -7.46 -17.52
CA TYR A 89 -7.34 -8.92 -17.63
C TYR A 89 -7.30 -9.42 -19.07
N ALA A 90 -7.88 -8.68 -20.02
CA ALA A 90 -7.78 -8.99 -21.46
C ALA A 90 -6.31 -8.91 -21.91
N LEU A 91 -5.57 -7.86 -21.52
CA LEU A 91 -4.15 -7.70 -21.84
C LEU A 91 -3.30 -8.85 -21.26
N LEU A 92 -3.51 -9.20 -19.98
CA LEU A 92 -2.79 -10.31 -19.34
C LEU A 92 -3.06 -11.65 -20.04
N TYR A 93 -4.33 -11.91 -20.42
CA TYR A 93 -4.66 -13.10 -21.22
C TYR A 93 -4.00 -13.05 -22.60
N LEU A 94 -4.18 -11.99 -23.35
CA LEU A 94 -3.71 -11.84 -24.72
C LEU A 94 -2.18 -11.93 -24.81
N THR A 95 -1.46 -11.29 -23.90
CA THR A 95 0.01 -11.32 -23.85
C THR A 95 0.59 -12.61 -23.27
N GLY A 96 -0.20 -13.42 -22.55
CA GLY A 96 0.21 -14.77 -22.15
C GLY A 96 0.78 -14.92 -20.75
N TYR A 97 0.36 -14.10 -19.82
CA TYR A 97 0.70 -14.32 -18.41
C TYR A 97 0.23 -15.70 -17.92
N GLU A 98 1.08 -16.40 -17.18
CA GLU A 98 0.78 -17.75 -16.70
C GLU A 98 -0.48 -17.75 -15.80
N GLY A 99 -1.32 -18.77 -15.97
CA GLY A 99 -2.59 -18.90 -15.24
C GLY A 99 -3.74 -18.07 -15.81
N MET A 100 -3.48 -16.98 -16.55
CA MET A 100 -4.50 -16.16 -17.16
C MET A 100 -5.05 -16.80 -18.44
N THR A 101 -6.04 -17.66 -18.31
CA THR A 101 -6.68 -18.40 -19.40
C THR A 101 -8.01 -17.76 -19.81
N ILE A 102 -8.53 -18.14 -20.99
CA ILE A 102 -9.86 -17.70 -21.44
C ILE A 102 -10.96 -18.09 -20.44
N ASN A 103 -10.79 -19.18 -19.71
CA ASN A 103 -11.75 -19.59 -18.67
C ASN A 103 -11.73 -18.66 -17.46
N GLN A 104 -10.59 -18.04 -17.14
CA GLN A 104 -10.54 -16.99 -16.12
C GLN A 104 -11.39 -15.78 -16.54
N LEU A 105 -11.29 -15.36 -17.79
CA LEU A 105 -12.11 -14.25 -18.32
C LEU A 105 -13.61 -14.60 -18.34
N ARG A 106 -13.98 -15.85 -18.71
CA ARG A 106 -15.36 -16.33 -18.61
C ARG A 106 -15.90 -16.33 -17.19
N ASN A 107 -15.02 -16.52 -16.22
CA ASN A 107 -15.35 -16.51 -14.79
C ASN A 107 -15.07 -15.14 -14.14
N PHE A 108 -15.11 -14.07 -14.90
CA PHE A 108 -14.98 -12.72 -14.38
C PHE A 108 -15.94 -12.46 -13.21
N ARG A 109 -15.40 -11.96 -12.08
CA ARG A 109 -16.16 -11.71 -10.84
C ARG A 109 -16.75 -12.96 -10.18
N GLN A 110 -16.29 -14.17 -10.53
CA GLN A 110 -16.71 -15.38 -9.85
C GLN A 110 -15.72 -15.77 -8.75
N PHE A 111 -16.25 -16.40 -7.68
CA PHE A 111 -15.42 -16.82 -6.54
C PHE A 111 -14.29 -17.78 -6.99
N GLY A 112 -13.06 -17.48 -6.58
CA GLY A 112 -11.88 -18.29 -6.89
C GLY A 112 -11.27 -18.06 -8.28
N SER A 113 -11.81 -17.10 -9.07
CA SER A 113 -11.21 -16.72 -10.36
C SER A 113 -10.05 -15.72 -10.17
N LEU A 114 -9.08 -15.74 -11.10
CA LEU A 114 -7.99 -14.76 -11.16
C LEU A 114 -8.44 -13.38 -11.71
N THR A 115 -9.75 -13.20 -11.92
CA THR A 115 -10.33 -11.99 -12.48
C THR A 115 -11.37 -11.38 -11.52
N PRO A 116 -10.96 -10.91 -10.33
CA PRO A 116 -11.87 -10.24 -9.40
C PRO A 116 -12.46 -8.96 -10.01
N GLY A 117 -13.44 -8.37 -9.33
CA GLY A 117 -14.16 -7.19 -9.83
C GLY A 117 -13.28 -5.98 -10.11
N HIS A 118 -12.19 -5.84 -9.37
CA HIS A 118 -11.16 -4.82 -9.52
C HIS A 118 -9.78 -5.47 -9.36
N PRO A 119 -8.68 -4.90 -9.90
CA PRO A 119 -7.34 -5.48 -9.77
C PRO A 119 -6.91 -5.65 -8.30
N GLU A 120 -6.39 -6.82 -7.97
CA GLU A 120 -5.90 -7.16 -6.63
C GLU A 120 -4.44 -7.62 -6.70
N TYR A 121 -3.56 -6.88 -6.00
CA TYR A 121 -2.14 -7.20 -5.88
C TYR A 121 -1.92 -8.52 -5.14
N GLY A 122 -1.02 -9.36 -5.66
CA GLY A 122 -0.72 -10.67 -5.06
C GLY A 122 -1.75 -11.76 -5.38
N HIS A 123 -2.92 -11.42 -5.97
CA HIS A 123 -3.94 -12.38 -6.39
C HIS A 123 -3.83 -12.72 -7.88
N THR A 124 -3.66 -11.71 -8.73
CA THR A 124 -3.58 -11.87 -10.19
C THR A 124 -2.14 -11.60 -10.67
N PRO A 125 -1.46 -12.54 -11.33
CA PRO A 125 -0.14 -12.29 -11.92
C PRO A 125 -0.15 -11.07 -12.85
N GLY A 126 0.85 -10.18 -12.72
CA GLY A 126 0.96 -8.97 -13.53
C GLY A 126 0.13 -7.77 -13.04
N VAL A 127 -0.57 -7.88 -11.91
CA VAL A 127 -1.23 -6.75 -11.26
C VAL A 127 -0.25 -6.07 -10.30
N GLU A 128 0.10 -4.82 -10.57
CA GLU A 128 1.12 -4.07 -9.82
C GLU A 128 0.59 -3.47 -8.50
N THR A 129 -0.70 -3.15 -8.43
CA THR A 129 -1.33 -2.61 -7.22
C THR A 129 -2.82 -2.88 -7.17
N THR A 130 -3.37 -2.99 -5.95
CA THR A 130 -4.81 -3.10 -5.73
C THR A 130 -5.49 -1.77 -5.99
N THR A 131 -6.44 -1.75 -6.94
CA THR A 131 -7.20 -0.57 -7.32
C THR A 131 -8.71 -0.80 -7.20
N GLY A 132 -9.52 0.18 -7.59
CA GLY A 132 -10.97 0.21 -7.38
C GLY A 132 -11.36 1.45 -6.60
N PRO A 133 -10.81 1.73 -5.41
CA PRO A 133 -10.84 3.08 -4.84
C PRO A 133 -10.06 4.03 -5.75
N LEU A 134 -10.75 5.06 -6.26
CA LEU A 134 -10.20 5.97 -7.29
C LEU A 134 -8.96 6.73 -6.77
N ALA A 135 -8.04 7.08 -7.68
CA ALA A 135 -6.74 7.71 -7.45
C ALA A 135 -5.72 6.91 -6.62
N GLN A 136 -6.09 5.83 -5.95
CA GLN A 136 -5.13 5.01 -5.18
C GLN A 136 -4.03 4.43 -6.08
N GLY A 137 -4.39 3.97 -7.28
CA GLY A 137 -3.42 3.48 -8.27
C GLY A 137 -2.46 4.57 -8.74
N LEU A 138 -2.95 5.78 -9.04
CA LEU A 138 -2.10 6.93 -9.41
C LEU A 138 -1.12 7.28 -8.28
N ALA A 139 -1.59 7.33 -7.04
CA ALA A 139 -0.74 7.68 -5.90
C ALA A 139 0.27 6.57 -5.56
N ALA A 140 -0.10 5.28 -5.70
CA ALA A 140 0.84 4.17 -5.60
C ALA A 140 1.89 4.22 -6.73
N ALA A 141 1.50 4.57 -7.95
CA ALA A 141 2.41 4.74 -9.07
C ALA A 141 3.45 5.85 -8.84
N VAL A 142 3.09 6.93 -8.14
CA VAL A 142 4.06 7.95 -7.68
C VAL A 142 5.10 7.31 -6.76
N GLY A 143 4.69 6.44 -5.84
CA GLY A 143 5.60 5.68 -4.98
C GLY A 143 6.49 4.72 -5.75
N MET A 144 5.96 4.03 -6.77
CA MET A 144 6.75 3.14 -7.64
C MET A 144 7.81 3.92 -8.44
N ALA A 145 7.42 5.05 -9.03
CA ALA A 145 8.36 5.90 -9.79
C ALA A 145 9.43 6.53 -8.90
N LEU A 146 9.09 6.88 -7.65
CA LEU A 146 10.05 7.34 -6.66
C LEU A 146 11.02 6.22 -6.26
N ALA A 147 10.52 5.02 -6.00
CA ALA A 147 11.33 3.85 -5.67
C ALA A 147 12.29 3.48 -6.81
N GLU A 148 11.84 3.59 -8.06
CA GLU A 148 12.71 3.40 -9.24
C GLU A 148 13.88 4.39 -9.24
N ARG A 149 13.62 5.69 -9.05
CA ARG A 149 14.69 6.70 -8.98
C ARG A 149 15.68 6.46 -7.84
N MET A 150 15.18 6.08 -6.67
CA MET A 150 16.01 5.77 -5.50
C MET A 150 16.84 4.51 -5.72
N ALA A 151 16.26 3.47 -6.32
CA ALA A 151 16.97 2.23 -6.65
C ALA A 151 18.02 2.45 -7.74
N ALA A 152 17.72 3.25 -8.77
CA ALA A 152 18.69 3.66 -9.79
C ALA A 152 19.85 4.47 -9.19
N ALA A 153 19.57 5.38 -8.24
CA ALA A 153 20.62 6.11 -7.54
C ALA A 153 21.52 5.21 -6.68
N ARG A 154 20.99 4.08 -6.17
CA ARG A 154 21.73 3.12 -5.33
C ARG A 154 22.50 2.09 -6.15
N TYR A 155 21.88 1.53 -7.19
CA TYR A 155 22.41 0.38 -7.95
C TYR A 155 22.80 0.71 -9.38
N GLY A 156 22.55 1.94 -9.83
CA GLY A 156 22.83 2.43 -11.17
C GLY A 156 21.74 2.08 -12.21
N ASP A 157 21.66 2.91 -13.26
CA ASP A 157 20.71 2.72 -14.38
C ASP A 157 20.95 1.42 -15.17
N GLY A 158 22.08 0.77 -14.99
CA GLY A 158 22.36 -0.55 -15.58
C GLY A 158 21.50 -1.69 -15.03
N LEU A 159 21.03 -1.57 -13.78
CA LEU A 159 20.13 -2.53 -13.14
C LEU A 159 18.70 -2.02 -12.99
N VAL A 160 18.50 -0.71 -12.86
CA VAL A 160 17.17 -0.13 -12.61
C VAL A 160 16.95 1.03 -13.56
N ASP A 161 16.16 0.78 -14.62
CA ASP A 161 15.84 1.76 -15.66
C ASP A 161 14.46 1.45 -16.28
N HIS A 162 13.40 1.64 -15.49
CA HIS A 162 12.05 1.35 -15.97
C HIS A 162 11.09 2.52 -15.74
N HIS A 163 10.02 2.55 -16.52
CA HIS A 163 8.95 3.52 -16.43
C HIS A 163 7.78 2.98 -15.61
N THR A 164 6.98 3.89 -15.08
CA THR A 164 5.68 3.59 -14.50
C THR A 164 4.59 4.24 -15.34
N TYR A 165 3.77 3.42 -15.99
CA TYR A 165 2.64 3.85 -16.81
C TYR A 165 1.34 3.67 -16.03
N VAL A 166 0.46 4.67 -16.12
CA VAL A 166 -0.81 4.67 -15.39
C VAL A 166 -1.94 4.95 -16.38
N ILE A 167 -3.02 4.18 -16.35
CA ILE A 167 -4.29 4.60 -16.95
C ILE A 167 -5.20 5.11 -15.83
N ALA A 168 -5.62 6.38 -15.95
CA ALA A 168 -6.51 7.06 -15.02
C ALA A 168 -7.71 7.66 -15.77
N GLY A 169 -8.89 7.66 -15.18
CA GLY A 169 -10.08 8.33 -15.72
C GLY A 169 -10.40 9.61 -14.96
N ASP A 170 -11.45 10.32 -15.40
CA ASP A 170 -11.93 11.56 -14.79
C ASP A 170 -12.11 11.44 -13.27
N GLY A 171 -12.76 10.39 -12.80
CA GLY A 171 -12.97 10.16 -11.39
C GLY A 171 -11.66 10.03 -10.58
N CYS A 172 -10.60 9.47 -11.18
CA CYS A 172 -9.29 9.45 -10.52
C CYS A 172 -8.72 10.86 -10.33
N LEU A 173 -8.91 11.75 -11.32
CA LEU A 173 -8.39 13.11 -11.26
C LEU A 173 -9.26 14.05 -10.40
N MET A 174 -10.52 13.71 -10.14
CA MET A 174 -11.40 14.43 -9.21
C MET A 174 -11.08 14.16 -7.75
N GLU A 175 -10.53 13.00 -7.40
CA GLU A 175 -10.17 12.65 -6.02
C GLU A 175 -9.12 13.59 -5.43
N GLY A 176 -9.29 14.02 -4.18
CA GLY A 176 -8.32 14.86 -3.47
C GLY A 176 -6.93 14.23 -3.42
N LEU A 177 -6.84 12.91 -3.32
CA LEU A 177 -5.59 12.14 -3.34
C LEU A 177 -4.78 12.39 -4.62
N SER A 178 -5.44 12.58 -5.78
CA SER A 178 -4.74 12.86 -7.04
C SER A 178 -4.00 14.21 -7.02
N HIS A 179 -4.57 15.23 -6.34
CA HIS A 179 -3.93 16.54 -6.18
C HIS A 179 -2.68 16.45 -5.31
N GLU A 180 -2.75 15.73 -4.19
CA GLU A 180 -1.59 15.50 -3.33
C GLU A 180 -0.48 14.73 -4.09
N ALA A 181 -0.84 13.64 -4.75
CA ALA A 181 0.10 12.76 -5.46
C ALA A 181 0.75 13.45 -6.67
N ALA A 182 -0.03 14.13 -7.50
CA ALA A 182 0.47 14.85 -8.66
C ALA A 182 1.39 16.02 -8.26
N SER A 183 1.02 16.76 -7.21
CA SER A 183 1.87 17.85 -6.69
C SER A 183 3.20 17.30 -6.14
N LEU A 184 3.20 16.16 -5.44
CA LEU A 184 4.42 15.50 -4.96
C LEU A 184 5.31 15.03 -6.11
N ALA A 185 4.73 14.37 -7.12
CA ALA A 185 5.46 13.85 -8.28
C ALA A 185 6.09 14.99 -9.11
N GLY A 186 5.38 16.09 -9.30
CA GLY A 186 5.91 17.28 -9.98
C GLY A 186 7.03 17.94 -9.19
N HIS A 187 6.90 18.06 -7.86
CA HIS A 187 7.93 18.61 -6.97
C HIS A 187 9.22 17.77 -7.01
N LEU A 188 9.12 16.46 -7.04
CA LEU A 188 10.27 15.55 -7.11
C LEU A 188 10.76 15.32 -8.54
N GLY A 189 10.08 15.83 -9.56
CA GLY A 189 10.52 15.69 -10.96
C GLY A 189 10.57 14.22 -11.43
N LEU A 190 9.57 13.38 -11.10
CA LEU A 190 9.57 11.94 -11.40
C LEU A 190 9.37 11.66 -12.89
N GLY A 191 10.39 11.91 -13.71
CA GLY A 191 10.33 11.91 -15.18
C GLY A 191 9.95 10.56 -15.82
N LYS A 192 10.03 9.45 -15.10
CA LYS A 192 9.64 8.12 -15.59
C LYS A 192 8.18 7.75 -15.26
N LEU A 193 7.40 8.67 -14.69
CA LEU A 193 5.97 8.50 -14.45
C LEU A 193 5.17 9.10 -15.62
N ILE A 194 4.39 8.26 -16.32
CA ILE A 194 3.58 8.66 -17.47
C ILE A 194 2.13 8.23 -17.24
N VAL A 195 1.22 9.19 -17.19
CA VAL A 195 -0.21 8.98 -16.99
C VAL A 195 -0.94 9.16 -18.31
N LEU A 196 -1.63 8.11 -18.76
CA LEU A 196 -2.55 8.10 -19.89
C LEU A 196 -3.95 8.35 -19.32
N PHE A 197 -4.45 9.57 -19.49
CA PHE A 197 -5.73 9.99 -18.96
C PHE A 197 -6.84 9.64 -19.97
N ASP A 198 -7.78 8.79 -19.58
CA ASP A 198 -9.00 8.48 -20.35
C ASP A 198 -9.96 9.66 -20.29
N ASP A 199 -9.77 10.60 -21.22
CA ASP A 199 -10.52 11.85 -21.35
C ASP A 199 -11.79 11.61 -22.18
N ASN A 200 -12.73 10.86 -21.63
CA ASN A 200 -13.98 10.48 -22.30
C ASN A 200 -15.19 11.33 -21.89
N HIS A 201 -15.04 12.25 -20.93
CA HIS A 201 -16.07 13.15 -20.39
C HIS A 201 -17.30 12.46 -19.76
N ILE A 202 -17.21 11.19 -19.37
CA ILE A 202 -18.36 10.46 -18.80
C ILE A 202 -17.99 9.87 -17.44
N SER A 203 -18.86 10.11 -16.47
CA SER A 203 -18.90 9.45 -15.18
C SER A 203 -20.15 8.58 -15.04
N ILE A 204 -20.35 7.99 -13.85
CA ILE A 204 -21.55 7.18 -13.53
C ILE A 204 -22.83 8.01 -13.64
N ASP A 205 -22.81 9.26 -13.18
CA ASP A 205 -23.98 10.14 -13.15
C ASP A 205 -24.29 10.78 -14.52
N GLY A 206 -23.34 10.76 -15.45
CA GLY A 206 -23.50 11.39 -16.76
C GLY A 206 -22.24 12.10 -17.24
N ASN A 207 -22.41 13.22 -17.92
CA ASN A 207 -21.33 14.05 -18.41
C ASN A 207 -20.56 14.68 -17.23
N THR A 208 -19.23 14.72 -17.32
CA THR A 208 -18.37 15.32 -16.28
C THR A 208 -18.64 16.81 -16.07
N ASP A 209 -19.21 17.54 -17.03
CA ASP A 209 -19.63 18.94 -16.89
C ASP A 209 -20.61 19.17 -15.73
N LEU A 210 -21.26 18.12 -15.24
CA LEU A 210 -22.11 18.19 -14.05
C LEU A 210 -21.33 18.57 -12.77
N THR A 211 -20.04 18.24 -12.72
CA THR A 211 -19.25 18.33 -11.49
C THR A 211 -17.85 18.93 -11.68
N VAL A 212 -17.34 19.01 -12.91
CA VAL A 212 -15.98 19.48 -13.23
C VAL A 212 -16.02 20.55 -14.32
N SER A 213 -15.33 21.65 -14.07
CA SER A 213 -15.18 22.75 -15.03
C SER A 213 -13.71 23.22 -15.16
N GLU A 214 -12.80 22.61 -14.40
CA GLU A 214 -11.37 22.95 -14.51
C GLU A 214 -10.72 22.25 -15.70
N ASP A 215 -9.62 22.85 -16.19
CA ASP A 215 -8.71 22.27 -17.17
C ASP A 215 -7.68 21.38 -16.45
N SER A 216 -7.82 20.07 -16.57
CA SER A 216 -6.92 19.09 -15.95
C SER A 216 -5.48 19.22 -16.47
N LEU A 217 -5.26 19.52 -17.75
CA LEU A 217 -3.92 19.69 -18.31
C LEU A 217 -3.24 20.95 -17.74
N ALA A 218 -3.96 22.06 -17.66
CA ALA A 218 -3.45 23.28 -17.05
C ALA A 218 -3.13 23.08 -15.55
N ARG A 219 -3.96 22.32 -14.82
CA ARG A 219 -3.73 21.98 -13.43
C ARG A 219 -2.44 21.16 -13.25
N PHE A 220 -2.23 20.09 -14.02
CA PHE A 220 -1.01 19.29 -13.97
C PHE A 220 0.22 20.06 -14.44
N SER A 221 0.09 20.91 -15.47
CA SER A 221 1.16 21.83 -15.88
C SER A 221 1.59 22.75 -14.74
N ALA A 222 0.64 23.28 -13.94
CA ALA A 222 0.93 24.08 -12.76
C ALA A 222 1.67 23.29 -11.64
N TYR A 223 1.51 21.97 -11.58
CA TYR A 223 2.30 21.09 -10.70
C TYR A 223 3.71 20.80 -11.25
N GLY A 224 4.06 21.28 -12.44
CA GLY A 224 5.37 21.05 -13.06
C GLY A 224 5.45 19.84 -13.98
N TRP A 225 4.32 19.22 -14.31
CA TRP A 225 4.23 18.11 -15.25
C TRP A 225 4.36 18.57 -16.71
N ASN A 226 4.84 17.67 -17.56
CA ASN A 226 4.64 17.76 -19.01
C ASN A 226 3.20 17.30 -19.32
N THR A 227 2.50 18.05 -20.21
CA THR A 227 1.09 17.74 -20.54
C THR A 227 0.89 17.76 -22.05
N ASP A 228 0.10 16.81 -22.56
CA ASP A 228 -0.26 16.69 -23.96
C ASP A 228 -1.71 16.22 -24.12
N ALA A 229 -2.30 16.41 -25.30
CA ALA A 229 -3.63 15.93 -25.65
C ALA A 229 -3.63 15.32 -27.04
N VAL A 230 -4.19 14.11 -27.17
CA VAL A 230 -4.20 13.33 -28.41
C VAL A 230 -5.58 12.69 -28.66
N ASP A 231 -5.86 12.36 -29.91
CA ASP A 231 -6.92 11.43 -30.25
C ASP A 231 -6.51 10.02 -29.76
N GLY A 232 -7.20 9.50 -28.74
CA GLY A 232 -6.93 8.18 -28.16
C GLY A 232 -7.24 7.02 -29.11
N HIS A 233 -7.91 7.28 -30.25
CA HIS A 233 -8.17 6.31 -31.30
C HIS A 233 -7.20 6.41 -32.49
N ASP A 234 -6.22 7.34 -32.44
CA ASP A 234 -5.14 7.45 -33.43
C ASP A 234 -3.84 6.86 -32.85
N PRO A 235 -3.40 5.66 -33.30
CA PRO A 235 -2.24 5.00 -32.74
C PRO A 235 -0.92 5.77 -32.88
N GLU A 236 -0.77 6.57 -33.94
CA GLU A 236 0.44 7.34 -34.18
C GLU A 236 0.51 8.57 -33.26
N GLN A 237 -0.62 9.26 -33.04
CA GLN A 237 -0.66 10.34 -32.06
C GLN A 237 -0.33 9.85 -30.65
N VAL A 238 -0.94 8.73 -30.23
CA VAL A 238 -0.68 8.12 -28.91
C VAL A 238 0.79 7.72 -28.78
N SER A 239 1.36 7.05 -29.78
CA SER A 239 2.76 6.62 -29.76
C SER A 239 3.73 7.81 -29.67
N ASN A 240 3.53 8.83 -30.50
CA ASN A 240 4.39 10.03 -30.50
C ASN A 240 4.33 10.79 -29.16
N ALA A 241 3.14 10.88 -28.55
CA ALA A 241 2.99 11.51 -27.23
C ALA A 241 3.71 10.75 -26.12
N ILE A 242 3.65 9.40 -26.13
CA ILE A 242 4.39 8.56 -25.17
C ILE A 242 5.92 8.75 -25.38
N GLU A 243 6.41 8.78 -26.62
CA GLU A 243 7.83 9.04 -26.90
C GLU A 243 8.28 10.41 -26.41
N ALA A 244 7.48 11.44 -26.67
CA ALA A 244 7.74 12.79 -26.17
C ALA A 244 7.73 12.85 -24.62
N ALA A 245 6.81 12.16 -23.98
CA ALA A 245 6.72 12.04 -22.54
C ALA A 245 7.98 11.39 -21.95
N ARG A 246 8.44 10.27 -22.53
CA ARG A 246 9.69 9.59 -22.13
C ARG A 246 10.93 10.48 -22.25
N ALA A 247 10.94 11.36 -23.23
CA ALA A 247 12.06 12.29 -23.46
C ALA A 247 11.98 13.57 -22.62
N SER A 248 10.85 13.85 -21.96
CA SER A 248 10.60 15.15 -21.30
C SER A 248 11.41 15.38 -20.02
N GLY A 249 11.85 14.31 -19.34
CA GLY A 249 12.49 14.38 -18.03
C GLY A 249 11.59 14.85 -16.90
N LYS A 250 10.27 14.99 -17.14
CA LYS A 250 9.24 15.40 -16.17
C LYS A 250 8.15 14.35 -16.10
N PRO A 251 7.43 14.21 -14.97
CA PRO A 251 6.22 13.38 -14.98
C PRO A 251 5.26 13.92 -16.04
N SER A 252 4.56 13.04 -16.74
CA SER A 252 3.77 13.41 -17.90
C SER A 252 2.32 12.96 -17.78
N LEU A 253 1.38 13.85 -18.15
CA LEU A 253 -0.04 13.56 -18.31
C LEU A 253 -0.42 13.70 -19.78
N ILE A 254 -0.87 12.63 -20.42
CA ILE A 254 -1.36 12.61 -21.79
C ILE A 254 -2.88 12.40 -21.75
N ALA A 255 -3.64 13.43 -22.07
CA ALA A 255 -5.10 13.32 -22.22
C ALA A 255 -5.42 12.60 -23.53
N CYS A 256 -5.84 11.36 -23.44
CA CYS A 256 -6.28 10.55 -24.57
C CYS A 256 -7.79 10.74 -24.75
N ARG A 257 -8.20 11.53 -25.74
CA ARG A 257 -9.60 11.70 -26.07
C ARG A 257 -10.15 10.38 -26.59
N THR A 258 -11.06 9.76 -25.83
CA THR A 258 -11.70 8.49 -26.19
C THR A 258 -13.21 8.58 -26.19
N ILE A 259 -13.85 7.51 -26.66
CA ILE A 259 -15.29 7.33 -26.59
C ILE A 259 -15.57 6.13 -25.69
N ILE A 260 -16.17 6.39 -24.52
CA ILE A 260 -16.59 5.31 -23.62
C ILE A 260 -17.56 4.37 -24.38
N GLY A 261 -17.35 3.04 -24.27
CA GLY A 261 -18.18 2.06 -24.98
C GLY A 261 -18.03 2.11 -26.50
N TYR A 262 -16.84 2.45 -26.99
CA TYR A 262 -16.52 2.57 -28.42
C TYR A 262 -17.02 1.37 -29.24
N GLY A 263 -17.79 1.66 -30.27
CA GLY A 263 -18.42 0.67 -31.13
C GLY A 263 -19.85 0.27 -30.73
N ALA A 264 -20.31 0.59 -29.51
CA ALA A 264 -21.70 0.31 -29.12
C ALA A 264 -22.69 1.23 -29.87
N PRO A 265 -23.76 0.72 -30.50
CA PRO A 265 -24.62 1.50 -31.39
C PRO A 265 -25.33 2.69 -30.72
N THR A 266 -25.86 2.51 -29.51
CA THR A 266 -26.64 3.54 -28.81
C THR A 266 -26.05 3.97 -27.47
N LYS A 267 -25.15 3.17 -26.88
CA LYS A 267 -24.55 3.44 -25.56
C LYS A 267 -23.20 4.10 -25.66
N ALA A 268 -22.48 4.08 -26.79
CA ALA A 268 -21.20 4.77 -26.94
C ALA A 268 -21.35 6.28 -26.61
N GLY A 269 -20.34 6.79 -25.84
CA GLY A 269 -20.33 8.18 -25.38
C GLY A 269 -21.37 8.52 -24.32
N THR A 270 -21.97 7.54 -23.66
CA THR A 270 -23.00 7.77 -22.64
C THR A 270 -22.67 7.04 -21.31
N ALA A 271 -23.24 7.51 -20.20
CA ALA A 271 -23.18 6.84 -18.90
C ALA A 271 -23.75 5.40 -18.93
N GLY A 272 -24.62 5.09 -19.90
CA GLY A 272 -25.18 3.75 -20.10
C GLY A 272 -24.14 2.67 -20.45
N ALA A 273 -22.93 3.07 -20.91
CA ALA A 273 -21.81 2.15 -21.13
C ALA A 273 -20.88 2.07 -19.93
N HIS A 274 -21.01 2.93 -18.90
CA HIS A 274 -20.02 3.06 -17.84
C HIS A 274 -19.98 1.81 -16.95
N GLY A 275 -21.04 1.51 -16.22
CA GLY A 275 -21.04 0.58 -15.07
C GLY A 275 -22.04 -0.57 -15.15
N ALA A 276 -22.55 -0.90 -16.33
CA ALA A 276 -23.52 -1.97 -16.54
C ALA A 276 -23.19 -2.78 -17.79
N PRO A 277 -23.64 -4.06 -17.88
CA PRO A 277 -23.58 -4.82 -19.11
C PRO A 277 -24.26 -4.07 -20.26
N LEU A 278 -23.69 -4.15 -21.45
CA LEU A 278 -24.26 -3.48 -22.62
C LEU A 278 -25.62 -4.06 -23.02
N GLY A 279 -25.80 -5.36 -22.86
CA GLY A 279 -26.97 -6.11 -23.36
C GLY A 279 -26.67 -6.75 -24.71
N GLU A 280 -27.39 -7.83 -25.03
CA GLU A 280 -27.11 -8.68 -26.19
C GLU A 280 -27.26 -7.94 -27.52
N GLU A 281 -28.28 -7.06 -27.65
CA GLU A 281 -28.50 -6.27 -28.84
C GLU A 281 -27.38 -5.25 -29.11
N GLU A 282 -26.93 -4.55 -28.04
CA GLU A 282 -25.80 -3.62 -28.12
C GLU A 282 -24.49 -4.34 -28.46
N ILE A 283 -24.25 -5.52 -27.88
CA ILE A 283 -23.05 -6.32 -28.17
C ILE A 283 -23.07 -6.82 -29.62
N ALA A 284 -24.20 -7.27 -30.12
CA ALA A 284 -24.32 -7.69 -31.51
C ALA A 284 -24.03 -6.53 -32.47
N GLY A 285 -24.61 -5.36 -32.21
CA GLY A 285 -24.33 -4.16 -33.00
C GLY A 285 -22.91 -3.65 -32.88
N ALA A 286 -22.30 -3.77 -31.67
CA ALA A 286 -20.89 -3.43 -31.47
C ALA A 286 -19.96 -4.34 -32.27
N ARG A 287 -20.25 -5.66 -32.33
CA ARG A 287 -19.50 -6.60 -33.18
C ARG A 287 -19.55 -6.25 -34.64
N GLU A 288 -20.75 -5.86 -35.14
CA GLU A 288 -20.92 -5.40 -36.52
C GLU A 288 -20.12 -4.11 -36.78
N ALA A 289 -20.26 -3.11 -35.95
CA ALA A 289 -19.56 -1.82 -36.08
C ALA A 289 -18.03 -1.96 -36.02
N LEU A 290 -17.52 -2.86 -35.19
CA LEU A 290 -16.10 -3.15 -35.04
C LEU A 290 -15.54 -4.11 -36.11
N GLY A 291 -16.40 -4.69 -36.96
CA GLY A 291 -15.99 -5.72 -37.91
C GLY A 291 -15.47 -6.99 -37.20
N TRP A 292 -16.09 -7.38 -36.09
CA TRP A 292 -15.68 -8.52 -35.26
C TRP A 292 -16.73 -9.65 -35.30
N PRO A 293 -16.78 -10.48 -36.36
CA PRO A 293 -17.81 -11.47 -36.57
C PRO A 293 -17.66 -12.77 -35.78
N HIS A 294 -16.89 -12.75 -34.72
CA HIS A 294 -16.52 -13.95 -33.96
C HIS A 294 -17.46 -14.16 -32.76
N GLU A 295 -17.63 -15.43 -32.36
CA GLU A 295 -18.41 -15.83 -31.19
C GLU A 295 -17.79 -15.25 -29.89
N PRO A 296 -18.59 -15.13 -28.82
CA PRO A 296 -18.09 -14.67 -27.53
C PRO A 296 -16.87 -15.47 -27.05
N PHE A 297 -15.86 -14.76 -26.52
CA PHE A 297 -14.58 -15.32 -26.05
C PHE A 297 -13.75 -16.07 -27.10
N HIS A 298 -14.04 -15.88 -28.37
CA HIS A 298 -13.22 -16.39 -29.47
C HIS A 298 -12.28 -15.29 -29.98
N ILE A 299 -10.98 -15.55 -29.92
CA ILE A 299 -9.93 -14.72 -30.51
C ILE A 299 -9.32 -15.48 -31.68
N PRO A 300 -9.32 -14.95 -32.91
CA PRO A 300 -8.64 -15.56 -34.04
C PRO A 300 -7.17 -15.86 -33.75
N GLU A 301 -6.69 -16.96 -34.31
CA GLU A 301 -5.35 -17.47 -33.98
C GLU A 301 -4.23 -16.50 -34.39
N ASP A 302 -4.36 -15.84 -35.51
CA ASP A 302 -3.43 -14.82 -36.00
C ASP A 302 -3.33 -13.62 -35.08
N ILE A 303 -4.47 -13.11 -34.55
CA ILE A 303 -4.55 -12.02 -33.59
C ILE A 303 -3.95 -12.46 -32.24
N LEU A 304 -4.32 -13.66 -31.77
CA LEU A 304 -3.76 -14.19 -30.51
C LEU A 304 -2.25 -14.38 -30.60
N ASN A 305 -1.73 -14.91 -31.72
CA ASN A 305 -0.31 -15.07 -31.95
C ASN A 305 0.43 -13.73 -31.99
N GLY A 306 -0.18 -12.69 -32.58
CA GLY A 306 0.32 -11.32 -32.54
C GLY A 306 0.50 -10.81 -31.09
N TRP A 307 -0.53 -10.97 -30.26
CA TRP A 307 -0.46 -10.62 -28.86
C TRP A 307 0.55 -11.45 -28.05
N ARG A 308 0.67 -12.76 -28.33
CA ARG A 308 1.69 -13.63 -27.71
C ARG A 308 3.11 -13.19 -28.05
N ALA A 309 3.33 -12.76 -29.30
CA ALA A 309 4.62 -12.21 -29.72
C ALA A 309 4.96 -10.91 -28.95
N ILE A 310 3.98 -10.05 -28.70
CA ILE A 310 4.14 -8.87 -27.86
C ILE A 310 4.52 -9.28 -26.43
N GLY A 311 3.83 -10.27 -25.85
CA GLY A 311 4.11 -10.76 -24.49
C GLY A 311 5.51 -11.28 -24.27
N SER A 312 6.10 -11.88 -25.31
CA SER A 312 7.45 -12.47 -25.26
C SER A 312 8.57 -11.55 -25.76
N LYS A 313 8.25 -10.34 -26.26
CA LYS A 313 9.25 -9.43 -26.85
C LYS A 313 10.38 -9.05 -25.90
N GLY A 314 10.09 -9.00 -24.59
CA GLY A 314 11.05 -8.65 -23.54
C GLY A 314 11.95 -9.79 -23.06
N ALA A 315 11.75 -11.03 -23.53
CA ALA A 315 12.50 -12.19 -23.02
C ALA A 315 14.02 -12.07 -23.19
N ALA A 316 14.49 -11.51 -24.32
CA ALA A 316 15.91 -11.26 -24.52
C ALA A 316 16.44 -10.19 -23.56
N GLN A 317 15.67 -9.09 -23.34
CA GLN A 317 16.06 -8.01 -22.44
C GLN A 317 16.10 -8.48 -20.98
N SER A 318 15.15 -9.34 -20.57
CA SER A 318 15.13 -9.90 -19.20
C SER A 318 16.31 -10.85 -18.97
N ALA A 319 16.71 -11.65 -19.98
CA ALA A 319 17.90 -12.49 -19.90
C ALA A 319 19.21 -11.68 -19.89
N GLU A 320 19.30 -10.61 -20.68
CA GLU A 320 20.46 -9.70 -20.64
C GLU A 320 20.54 -8.96 -19.29
N TRP A 321 19.41 -8.63 -18.68
CA TRP A 321 19.35 -8.04 -17.35
C TRP A 321 19.90 -9.01 -16.30
N ASP A 322 19.54 -10.31 -16.35
CA ASP A 322 20.10 -11.34 -15.46
C ASP A 322 21.62 -11.39 -15.55
N ALA A 323 22.17 -11.31 -16.75
CA ALA A 323 23.62 -11.30 -16.96
C ALA A 323 24.29 -10.05 -16.35
N ARG A 324 23.61 -8.88 -16.42
CA ARG A 324 24.09 -7.66 -15.75
C ARG A 324 24.03 -7.77 -14.24
N LEU A 325 22.96 -8.33 -13.69
CA LEU A 325 22.84 -8.58 -12.24
C LEU A 325 23.90 -9.56 -11.76
N GLU A 326 24.14 -10.66 -12.50
CA GLU A 326 25.17 -11.65 -12.18
C GLU A 326 26.56 -11.03 -12.05
N ALA A 327 26.87 -10.04 -12.89
CA ALA A 327 28.15 -9.34 -12.92
C ALA A 327 28.21 -8.13 -11.95
N HIS A 328 27.11 -7.78 -11.28
CA HIS A 328 27.05 -6.58 -10.45
C HIS A 328 27.66 -6.79 -9.06
N GLY A 329 28.48 -5.83 -8.60
CA GLY A 329 29.18 -5.91 -7.31
C GLY A 329 28.25 -6.01 -6.10
N ASP A 330 27.08 -5.35 -6.17
CA ASP A 330 26.11 -5.30 -5.08
C ASP A 330 24.95 -6.31 -5.26
N ARG A 331 25.15 -7.36 -6.09
CA ARG A 331 24.11 -8.38 -6.38
C ARG A 331 23.48 -8.94 -5.11
N GLY A 332 24.30 -9.35 -4.13
CA GLY A 332 23.79 -9.97 -2.91
C GLY A 332 22.88 -9.04 -2.11
N GLU A 333 23.25 -7.76 -2.03
CA GLU A 333 22.46 -6.74 -1.35
C GLU A 333 21.15 -6.43 -2.11
N PHE A 334 21.23 -6.34 -3.45
CA PHE A 334 20.06 -6.15 -4.31
C PHE A 334 19.05 -7.29 -4.14
N GLU A 335 19.52 -8.54 -4.24
CA GLU A 335 18.67 -9.74 -4.07
C GLU A 335 18.09 -9.82 -2.63
N ARG A 336 18.89 -9.54 -1.60
CA ARG A 336 18.45 -9.51 -0.19
C ARG A 336 17.32 -8.50 0.02
N THR A 337 17.51 -7.27 -0.46
CA THR A 337 16.51 -6.21 -0.27
C THR A 337 15.21 -6.49 -1.03
N LEU A 338 15.29 -7.06 -2.23
CA LEU A 338 14.11 -7.51 -2.99
C LEU A 338 13.38 -8.65 -2.28
N ALA A 339 14.11 -9.62 -1.70
CA ALA A 339 13.53 -10.69 -0.89
C ALA A 339 12.93 -10.17 0.42
N GLY A 340 13.27 -8.94 0.81
CA GLY A 340 12.85 -8.31 2.06
C GLY A 340 13.44 -8.98 3.30
N ASP A 341 14.63 -9.60 3.17
CA ASP A 341 15.33 -10.25 4.26
C ASP A 341 16.14 -9.24 5.08
N THR A 342 16.27 -9.50 6.39
CA THR A 342 17.11 -8.71 7.29
C THR A 342 18.59 -8.93 6.99
N PRO A 343 19.45 -7.92 7.21
CA PRO A 343 20.91 -8.07 7.05
C PRO A 343 21.53 -9.09 8.01
N ASP A 344 22.68 -9.64 7.64
CA ASP A 344 23.45 -10.52 8.50
C ASP A 344 23.84 -9.81 9.80
N GLY A 345 23.77 -10.53 10.93
CA GLY A 345 24.10 -9.98 12.26
C GLY A 345 23.00 -9.12 12.89
N TRP A 346 21.86 -8.97 12.23
CA TRP A 346 20.71 -8.22 12.74
C TRP A 346 20.30 -8.60 14.15
N ASP A 347 20.10 -9.89 14.43
CA ASP A 347 19.59 -10.37 15.71
C ASP A 347 20.54 -10.05 16.89
N ASP A 348 21.84 -10.18 16.69
CA ASP A 348 22.83 -9.91 17.73
C ASP A 348 23.01 -8.40 17.97
N ALA A 349 23.02 -7.59 16.91
CA ALA A 349 23.07 -6.13 17.01
C ALA A 349 21.85 -5.57 17.73
N PHE A 350 20.65 -6.07 17.36
CA PHE A 350 19.39 -5.65 17.95
C PHE A 350 19.29 -6.09 19.43
N ASP A 351 19.75 -7.30 19.79
CA ASP A 351 19.77 -7.78 21.17
C ASP A 351 20.69 -6.92 22.06
N ALA A 352 21.88 -6.57 21.56
CA ALA A 352 22.82 -5.68 22.27
C ALA A 352 22.20 -4.28 22.48
N PHE A 353 21.51 -3.74 21.47
CA PHE A 353 20.81 -2.47 21.58
C PHE A 353 19.70 -2.52 22.63
N LYS A 354 18.87 -3.56 22.61
CA LYS A 354 17.80 -3.78 23.59
C LYS A 354 18.34 -3.93 25.02
N ALA A 355 19.47 -4.64 25.21
CA ALA A 355 20.15 -4.76 26.50
C ALA A 355 20.58 -3.38 27.05
N ARG A 356 21.10 -2.51 26.17
CA ARG A 356 21.47 -1.12 26.54
C ARG A 356 20.25 -0.33 27.02
N LEU A 357 19.12 -0.40 26.31
CA LEU A 357 17.89 0.30 26.72
C LEU A 357 17.37 -0.18 28.09
N ALA A 358 17.44 -1.49 28.36
CA ALA A 358 17.05 -2.08 29.65
C ALA A 358 17.92 -1.64 30.79
N ASP A 359 19.22 -1.41 30.54
CA ASP A 359 20.19 -0.92 31.55
C ASP A 359 20.03 0.60 31.80
N GLU A 360 19.92 1.40 30.73
CA GLU A 360 19.78 2.86 30.79
C GLU A 360 18.44 3.32 31.38
N LYS A 361 17.35 2.54 31.21
CA LYS A 361 16.02 2.81 31.74
C LYS A 361 15.50 4.24 31.43
N PRO A 362 15.54 4.67 30.15
CA PRO A 362 15.22 6.05 29.82
C PRO A 362 13.74 6.37 30.05
N GLY A 363 13.48 7.53 30.66
CA GLY A 363 12.13 8.06 30.89
C GLY A 363 11.60 8.86 29.69
N TRP A 364 11.77 8.36 28.48
CA TRP A 364 11.41 9.09 27.25
C TRP A 364 9.96 8.92 26.86
N ALA A 365 9.43 9.91 26.10
CA ALA A 365 8.25 9.69 25.28
C ALA A 365 8.51 8.58 24.25
N THR A 366 7.52 7.72 23.96
CA THR A 366 7.76 6.61 23.03
C THR A 366 8.04 7.09 21.61
N ARG A 367 7.61 8.29 21.20
CA ARG A 367 8.09 8.91 19.94
C ARG A 367 9.61 9.19 19.97
N LYS A 368 10.17 9.57 21.12
CA LYS A 368 11.63 9.75 21.27
C LYS A 368 12.35 8.41 21.31
N SER A 369 11.76 7.42 21.97
CA SER A 369 12.26 6.05 21.93
C SER A 369 12.28 5.52 20.49
N SER A 370 11.22 5.77 19.72
CA SER A 370 11.15 5.43 18.29
C SER A 370 12.26 6.11 17.46
N GLN A 371 12.58 7.37 17.73
CA GLN A 371 13.72 8.04 17.07
C GLN A 371 15.04 7.33 17.34
N VAL A 372 15.32 7.01 18.61
CA VAL A 372 16.55 6.33 19.00
C VAL A 372 16.62 4.92 18.40
N VAL A 373 15.48 4.24 18.30
CA VAL A 373 15.37 2.94 17.63
C VAL A 373 15.66 3.11 16.12
N LEU A 374 15.10 4.14 15.46
CA LEU A 374 15.37 4.44 14.05
C LEU A 374 16.84 4.77 13.79
N ASP A 375 17.52 5.49 14.70
CA ASP A 375 18.97 5.76 14.58
C ASP A 375 19.79 4.46 14.50
N GLU A 376 19.37 3.42 15.19
CA GLU A 376 20.01 2.10 15.17
C GLU A 376 19.60 1.26 13.95
N LEU A 377 18.29 1.19 13.69
CA LEU A 377 17.73 0.31 12.66
C LEU A 377 18.09 0.77 11.24
N THR A 378 18.07 2.07 10.96
CA THR A 378 18.43 2.60 9.63
C THR A 378 19.90 2.46 9.30
N ALA A 379 20.77 2.37 10.32
CA ALA A 379 22.18 2.05 10.14
C ALA A 379 22.40 0.57 9.80
N LEU A 380 21.55 -0.33 10.31
CA LEU A 380 21.59 -1.77 10.03
C LEU A 380 20.90 -2.11 8.71
N ALA A 381 19.75 -1.48 8.40
CA ALA A 381 18.90 -1.75 7.24
C ALA A 381 18.74 -0.48 6.39
N PRO A 382 19.68 -0.17 5.49
CA PRO A 382 19.68 1.04 4.68
C PRO A 382 18.53 1.10 3.64
N GLU A 383 17.81 0.01 3.43
CA GLU A 383 16.58 -0.04 2.64
C GLU A 383 15.35 0.55 3.37
N MET A 384 15.47 0.92 4.63
CA MET A 384 14.42 1.66 5.34
C MET A 384 14.35 3.10 4.84
N ILE A 385 13.20 3.47 4.27
CA ILE A 385 12.95 4.81 3.75
C ILE A 385 11.94 5.52 4.62
N GLY A 386 12.37 6.58 5.27
CA GLY A 386 11.56 7.36 6.20
C GLY A 386 10.87 8.56 5.58
N GLY A 387 9.83 9.04 6.26
CA GLY A 387 9.20 10.30 5.88
C GLY A 387 8.20 10.81 6.92
N SER A 388 7.69 12.02 6.68
CA SER A 388 6.64 12.60 7.50
C SER A 388 5.80 13.59 6.69
N ALA A 389 4.51 13.68 7.03
CA ALA A 389 3.59 14.67 6.48
C ALA A 389 3.76 16.03 7.20
N ASP A 390 4.91 16.70 6.92
CA ASP A 390 5.31 18.02 7.47
C ASP A 390 5.45 18.08 9.00
N LEU A 391 5.61 16.94 9.66
CA LEU A 391 5.68 16.81 11.12
C LEU A 391 7.00 16.18 11.61
N THR A 392 8.08 16.24 10.82
CA THR A 392 9.36 15.60 11.12
C THR A 392 9.87 15.89 12.54
N GLY A 393 9.86 17.17 12.95
CA GLY A 393 10.31 17.59 14.29
C GLY A 393 9.37 17.18 15.43
N SER A 394 8.08 16.99 15.14
CA SER A 394 7.08 16.56 16.11
C SER A 394 7.01 15.04 16.23
N ASN A 395 7.11 14.32 15.11
CA ASN A 395 7.06 12.87 15.07
C ASN A 395 8.39 12.21 15.40
N LEU A 396 9.51 12.95 15.26
CA LEU A 396 10.89 12.47 15.51
C LEU A 396 11.24 11.24 14.63
N THR A 397 10.94 11.29 13.33
CA THR A 397 11.07 10.15 12.42
C THR A 397 12.28 10.21 11.50
N LYS A 398 13.05 11.30 11.50
CA LYS A 398 14.29 11.37 10.76
C LYS A 398 15.45 10.91 11.66
N ALA A 399 16.06 9.78 11.31
CA ALA A 399 17.28 9.32 11.97
C ALA A 399 18.45 10.24 11.61
N LYS A 400 19.46 10.28 12.48
CA LYS A 400 20.55 11.29 12.41
C LYS A 400 21.34 11.27 11.10
N ASP A 401 21.53 10.12 10.49
CA ASP A 401 22.38 9.93 9.32
C ASP A 401 21.58 9.87 7.99
N MET A 402 20.26 10.08 8.03
CA MET A 402 19.42 10.08 6.84
C MET A 402 19.58 11.37 6.04
N ALA A 403 19.98 11.27 4.78
CA ALA A 403 19.92 12.35 3.81
C ALA A 403 18.50 12.54 3.26
N VAL A 404 18.15 13.75 2.88
CA VAL A 404 16.84 14.07 2.30
C VAL A 404 16.83 13.74 0.82
N VAL A 405 15.78 13.07 0.36
CA VAL A 405 15.51 12.86 -1.07
C VAL A 405 15.02 14.17 -1.70
N THR A 406 15.62 14.58 -2.81
CA THR A 406 15.25 15.78 -3.56
C THR A 406 15.13 15.47 -5.04
N ALA A 407 14.60 16.40 -5.83
CA ALA A 407 14.51 16.27 -7.29
C ALA A 407 15.89 16.12 -7.97
N ASP A 408 16.95 16.64 -7.34
CA ASP A 408 18.32 16.62 -7.87
C ASP A 408 19.15 15.44 -7.30
N ASP A 409 18.69 14.80 -6.20
CA ASP A 409 19.40 13.71 -5.53
C ASP A 409 18.45 12.71 -4.89
N PHE A 410 18.36 11.52 -5.47
CA PHE A 410 17.56 10.40 -5.00
C PHE A 410 18.35 9.39 -4.14
N SER A 411 19.61 9.66 -3.84
CA SER A 411 20.43 8.78 -2.98
C SER A 411 20.07 8.85 -1.50
N GLY A 412 19.27 9.85 -1.09
CA GLY A 412 18.78 10.00 0.26
C GLY A 412 17.82 8.87 0.69
N SER A 413 17.50 8.84 1.98
CA SER A 413 16.59 7.86 2.59
C SER A 413 15.46 8.50 3.41
N TYR A 414 15.29 9.82 3.35
CA TYR A 414 14.22 10.55 4.03
C TYR A 414 13.43 11.46 3.09
N ILE A 415 12.10 11.35 3.12
CA ILE A 415 11.19 12.07 2.24
C ILE A 415 10.36 13.07 3.05
N HIS A 416 10.40 14.35 2.67
CA HIS A 416 9.46 15.35 3.15
C HIS A 416 8.20 15.33 2.28
N TYR A 417 7.16 14.64 2.74
CA TYR A 417 5.90 14.53 1.98
C TYR A 417 5.09 15.83 1.95
N GLY A 418 5.40 16.80 2.87
CA GLY A 418 4.54 17.96 3.09
C GLY A 418 3.21 17.55 3.75
N VAL A 419 2.25 18.46 3.84
CA VAL A 419 0.91 18.17 4.42
C VAL A 419 0.10 17.37 3.40
N ARG A 420 0.43 16.07 3.29
CA ARG A 420 -0.14 15.10 2.33
C ARG A 420 -0.19 13.70 2.94
N GLU A 421 -0.97 13.52 3.98
CA GLU A 421 -1.07 12.24 4.69
C GLU A 421 -1.53 11.11 3.77
N HIS A 422 -2.51 11.38 2.91
CA HIS A 422 -3.09 10.37 2.02
C HIS A 422 -2.10 9.97 0.93
N ALA A 423 -1.46 10.92 0.25
CA ALA A 423 -0.45 10.62 -0.76
C ALA A 423 0.80 9.96 -0.16
N MET A 424 1.22 10.34 1.06
CA MET A 424 2.29 9.67 1.80
C MET A 424 1.98 8.18 1.96
N ALA A 425 0.83 7.85 2.54
CA ALA A 425 0.46 6.46 2.79
C ALA A 425 0.30 5.65 1.48
N ALA A 426 -0.29 6.24 0.44
CA ALA A 426 -0.46 5.58 -0.87
C ALA A 426 0.87 5.42 -1.62
N ALA A 427 1.77 6.41 -1.57
CA ALA A 427 3.11 6.31 -2.16
C ALA A 427 3.96 5.25 -1.44
N MET A 428 3.87 5.16 -0.10
CA MET A 428 4.52 4.08 0.65
C MET A 428 4.03 2.69 0.19
N ASN A 429 2.73 2.54 -0.09
CA ASN A 429 2.22 1.29 -0.66
C ASN A 429 2.89 0.98 -2.00
N GLY A 430 3.03 1.98 -2.88
CA GLY A 430 3.71 1.84 -4.17
C GLY A 430 5.18 1.51 -4.03
N MET A 431 5.90 2.13 -3.08
CA MET A 431 7.31 1.80 -2.81
C MET A 431 7.48 0.36 -2.32
N ALA A 432 6.60 -0.11 -1.43
CA ALA A 432 6.61 -1.49 -0.95
C ALA A 432 6.31 -2.49 -2.07
N GLN A 433 5.39 -2.16 -2.99
CA GLN A 433 5.04 -2.99 -4.16
C GLN A 433 6.14 -3.01 -5.23
N HIS A 434 6.89 -1.92 -5.38
CA HIS A 434 8.07 -1.88 -6.24
C HIS A 434 9.12 -2.90 -5.78
N GLY A 435 9.29 -3.05 -4.46
CA GLY A 435 10.28 -3.89 -3.84
C GLY A 435 11.63 -3.19 -3.59
N GLY A 436 12.48 -3.81 -2.78
CA GLY A 436 13.80 -3.30 -2.44
C GLY A 436 13.83 -2.24 -1.34
N PHE A 437 12.67 -1.81 -0.84
CA PHE A 437 12.54 -0.80 0.20
C PHE A 437 11.55 -1.19 1.29
N ILE A 438 11.78 -0.68 2.50
CA ILE A 438 10.86 -0.78 3.64
C ILE A 438 10.43 0.64 4.00
N PRO A 439 9.30 1.14 3.46
CA PRO A 439 8.85 2.49 3.73
C PRO A 439 8.23 2.63 5.12
N TYR A 440 8.58 3.72 5.81
CA TYR A 440 7.85 4.18 6.98
C TYR A 440 7.52 5.68 6.86
N GLY A 441 6.33 6.05 7.33
CA GLY A 441 5.86 7.43 7.24
C GLY A 441 5.07 7.83 8.48
N ALA A 442 5.08 9.12 8.78
CA ALA A 442 4.55 9.61 10.04
C ALA A 442 3.61 10.80 9.89
N THR A 443 2.63 10.80 10.77
CA THR A 443 1.78 11.93 11.12
C THR A 443 1.28 11.76 12.57
N PHE A 444 0.39 12.60 13.05
CA PHE A 444 -0.31 12.37 14.33
C PHE A 444 -1.36 11.26 14.18
N LEU A 445 -1.61 10.51 15.25
CA LEU A 445 -2.54 9.39 15.20
C LEU A 445 -3.95 9.82 14.77
N VAL A 446 -4.41 11.00 15.20
CA VAL A 446 -5.71 11.56 14.79
C VAL A 446 -5.80 11.75 13.26
N PHE A 447 -4.70 12.05 12.60
CA PHE A 447 -4.67 12.28 11.15
C PHE A 447 -4.62 10.99 10.31
N THR A 448 -4.69 9.83 10.95
CA THR A 448 -5.04 8.59 10.24
C THR A 448 -6.38 8.68 9.53
N ASP A 449 -7.28 9.57 9.96
CA ASP A 449 -8.54 9.86 9.28
C ASP A 449 -8.35 10.33 7.84
N TYR A 450 -7.25 11.04 7.53
CA TYR A 450 -6.91 11.45 6.16
C TYR A 450 -6.35 10.31 5.31
N CYS A 451 -5.64 9.36 5.88
CA CYS A 451 -4.92 8.30 5.13
C CYS A 451 -5.45 6.88 5.37
N ARG A 452 -6.50 6.72 6.16
CA ARG A 452 -7.10 5.41 6.48
C ARG A 452 -7.40 4.53 5.27
N PRO A 453 -7.91 5.04 4.12
CA PRO A 453 -8.14 4.20 2.94
C PRO A 453 -6.85 3.54 2.43
N SER A 454 -5.73 4.26 2.41
CA SER A 454 -4.44 3.72 1.96
C SER A 454 -3.84 2.73 2.97
N ILE A 455 -4.01 2.95 4.29
CA ILE A 455 -3.65 1.98 5.34
C ILE A 455 -4.44 0.67 5.15
N ARG A 456 -5.75 0.78 4.87
CA ARG A 456 -6.58 -0.38 4.58
C ARG A 456 -6.14 -1.14 3.33
N LEU A 457 -5.73 -0.44 2.27
CA LEU A 457 -5.20 -1.07 1.06
C LEU A 457 -3.85 -1.75 1.28
N ALA A 458 -2.98 -1.17 2.13
CA ALA A 458 -1.75 -1.86 2.55
C ALA A 458 -2.06 -3.20 3.22
N ALA A 459 -3.05 -3.23 4.11
CA ALA A 459 -3.49 -4.44 4.81
C ALA A 459 -4.13 -5.47 3.85
N LEU A 460 -4.99 -5.03 2.94
CA LEU A 460 -5.62 -5.87 1.92
C LEU A 460 -4.59 -6.49 0.97
N SER A 461 -3.58 -5.72 0.58
CA SER A 461 -2.52 -6.15 -0.34
C SER A 461 -1.36 -6.88 0.35
N GLY A 462 -1.38 -7.01 1.67
CA GLY A 462 -0.33 -7.70 2.41
C GLY A 462 1.05 -7.02 2.28
N LEU A 463 1.14 -5.69 2.51
CA LEU A 463 2.36 -4.92 2.31
C LEU A 463 3.08 -4.63 3.63
N ARG A 464 4.41 -4.73 3.63
CA ARG A 464 5.23 -4.25 4.74
C ARG A 464 5.41 -2.73 4.64
N VAL A 465 4.47 -1.99 5.22
CA VAL A 465 4.48 -0.54 5.37
C VAL A 465 4.32 -0.20 6.84
N ILE A 466 5.12 0.72 7.36
CA ILE A 466 5.11 1.07 8.79
C ILE A 466 4.62 2.51 8.96
N HIS A 467 3.49 2.67 9.63
CA HIS A 467 2.88 3.96 9.92
C HIS A 467 3.25 4.39 11.36
N VAL A 468 4.09 5.43 11.50
CA VAL A 468 4.50 5.97 12.79
C VAL A 468 3.52 7.08 13.18
N MET A 469 2.56 6.74 14.06
CA MET A 469 1.46 7.62 14.43
C MET A 469 1.67 8.15 15.85
N THR A 470 2.19 9.37 15.96
CA THR A 470 2.52 9.95 17.28
C THR A 470 1.34 10.73 17.88
N HIS A 471 1.48 11.21 19.12
CA HIS A 471 0.41 11.91 19.85
C HIS A 471 -0.81 11.01 20.04
N ASP A 472 -0.56 9.86 20.68
CA ASP A 472 -1.39 8.66 20.72
C ASP A 472 -2.66 8.75 21.59
N SER A 473 -2.82 9.81 22.41
CA SER A 473 -3.94 9.93 23.34
C SER A 473 -4.13 11.39 23.82
N ILE A 474 -5.06 11.61 24.73
CA ILE A 474 -5.23 12.87 25.47
C ILE A 474 -3.93 13.33 26.17
N GLY A 475 -2.96 12.42 26.35
CA GLY A 475 -1.65 12.71 26.90
C GLY A 475 -0.80 13.68 26.07
N LEU A 476 -1.22 14.01 24.85
CA LEU A 476 -0.58 15.08 24.07
C LEU A 476 -0.83 16.48 24.64
N GLY A 477 -1.94 16.67 25.41
CA GLY A 477 -2.17 17.87 26.20
C GLY A 477 -2.94 18.98 25.52
N GLU A 478 -2.37 20.17 25.50
CA GLU A 478 -3.00 21.45 25.25
C GLU A 478 -3.59 21.65 23.86
N ASP A 479 -3.12 20.88 22.83
CA ASP A 479 -3.61 20.97 21.46
C ASP A 479 -5.11 20.63 21.33
N GLY A 480 -5.63 19.87 22.30
CA GLY A 480 -7.07 19.69 22.50
C GLY A 480 -7.74 18.67 21.55
N PRO A 481 -9.08 18.67 21.52
CA PRO A 481 -9.89 17.59 20.93
C PRO A 481 -9.63 17.33 19.45
N THR A 482 -9.24 18.34 18.66
CA THR A 482 -8.95 18.19 17.22
C THR A 482 -7.68 17.41 16.93
N HIS A 483 -6.82 17.23 17.94
CA HIS A 483 -5.55 16.53 17.84
C HIS A 483 -5.49 15.28 18.74
N GLN A 484 -6.42 15.12 19.66
CA GLN A 484 -6.50 14.01 20.61
C GLN A 484 -7.29 12.84 20.02
N PRO A 485 -6.62 11.72 19.68
CA PRO A 485 -7.31 10.53 19.20
C PRO A 485 -8.05 9.88 20.37
N VAL A 486 -9.27 9.43 20.11
CA VAL A 486 -10.14 8.75 21.07
C VAL A 486 -10.57 7.39 20.51
N GLU A 487 -11.19 7.37 19.32
CA GLU A 487 -11.68 6.18 18.63
C GLU A 487 -10.66 5.55 17.69
N HIS A 488 -9.55 6.21 17.39
CA HIS A 488 -8.62 5.86 16.32
C HIS A 488 -7.97 4.49 16.54
N LEU A 489 -7.53 4.16 17.77
CA LEU A 489 -6.98 2.84 18.07
C LEU A 489 -7.98 1.72 17.78
N ALA A 490 -9.22 1.85 18.27
CA ALA A 490 -10.28 0.86 18.05
C ALA A 490 -10.60 0.73 16.55
N SER A 491 -10.68 1.86 15.83
CA SER A 491 -10.98 1.88 14.41
C SER A 491 -9.88 1.27 13.53
N LEU A 492 -8.61 1.42 13.91
CA LEU A 492 -7.48 0.80 13.22
C LEU A 492 -7.41 -0.69 13.53
N ARG A 493 -7.60 -1.11 14.79
CA ARG A 493 -7.69 -2.51 15.22
C ARG A 493 -8.84 -3.28 14.55
N ALA A 494 -9.83 -2.57 13.99
CA ALA A 494 -10.92 -3.18 13.21
C ALA A 494 -10.52 -3.53 11.76
N ILE A 495 -9.36 -3.08 11.26
CA ILE A 495 -8.88 -3.40 9.91
C ILE A 495 -8.22 -4.78 9.94
N PRO A 496 -8.71 -5.78 9.16
CA PRO A 496 -8.06 -7.09 9.07
C PRO A 496 -6.62 -6.97 8.55
N ASN A 497 -5.73 -7.84 9.02
CA ASN A 497 -4.32 -7.88 8.61
C ASN A 497 -3.57 -6.55 8.84
N LEU A 498 -3.87 -5.83 9.92
CA LEU A 498 -3.14 -4.65 10.36
C LEU A 498 -2.68 -4.87 11.81
N HIS A 499 -1.40 -4.67 12.11
CA HIS A 499 -0.90 -4.70 13.48
C HIS A 499 -0.85 -3.28 14.06
N VAL A 500 -1.49 -3.07 15.20
CA VAL A 500 -1.52 -1.77 15.89
C VAL A 500 -0.72 -1.90 17.19
N PHE A 501 0.51 -1.42 17.15
CA PHE A 501 1.43 -1.40 18.29
C PHE A 501 1.26 -0.13 19.10
N ARG A 502 1.19 -0.25 20.42
CA ARG A 502 1.18 0.86 21.36
C ARG A 502 2.13 0.57 22.52
N PRO A 503 3.44 0.84 22.35
CA PRO A 503 4.48 0.48 23.33
C PRO A 503 4.45 1.36 24.60
N ALA A 504 4.81 0.79 25.74
CA ALA A 504 4.79 1.45 27.06
C ALA A 504 6.12 2.14 27.43
N ASP A 505 7.24 1.74 26.83
CA ASP A 505 8.57 2.29 27.11
C ASP A 505 9.55 2.10 25.93
N ALA A 506 10.82 2.40 26.14
CA ALA A 506 11.85 2.29 25.10
C ALA A 506 12.13 0.85 24.66
N VAL A 507 12.09 -0.13 25.57
CA VAL A 507 12.33 -1.54 25.25
C VAL A 507 11.16 -2.10 24.43
N GLU A 508 9.92 -1.85 24.86
CA GLU A 508 8.75 -2.23 24.06
C GLU A 508 8.73 -1.53 22.71
N THR A 509 9.15 -0.26 22.63
CA THR A 509 9.22 0.46 21.35
C THR A 509 10.20 -0.24 20.40
N ALA A 510 11.39 -0.65 20.89
CA ALA A 510 12.35 -1.40 20.09
C ALA A 510 11.77 -2.76 19.63
N GLU A 511 11.15 -3.51 20.54
CA GLU A 511 10.53 -4.80 20.24
C GLU A 511 9.38 -4.69 19.22
N CYS A 512 8.55 -3.65 19.31
CA CYS A 512 7.48 -3.36 18.36
C CYS A 512 8.03 -3.05 16.97
N TRP A 513 9.10 -2.23 16.86
CA TRP A 513 9.77 -1.95 15.60
C TRP A 513 10.36 -3.22 14.96
N ALA A 514 11.07 -4.04 15.73
CA ALA A 514 11.61 -5.30 15.23
C ALA A 514 10.50 -6.24 14.74
N GLN A 515 9.39 -6.31 15.49
CA GLN A 515 8.24 -7.09 15.07
C GLN A 515 7.60 -6.55 13.79
N ALA A 516 7.44 -5.22 13.64
CA ALA A 516 6.91 -4.60 12.43
C ALA A 516 7.79 -4.89 11.20
N LEU A 517 9.12 -4.84 11.36
CA LEU A 517 10.07 -5.14 10.28
C LEU A 517 10.06 -6.63 9.88
N SER A 518 9.82 -7.54 10.81
CA SER A 518 9.76 -8.99 10.54
C SER A 518 8.52 -9.40 9.73
N GLN A 519 7.47 -8.57 9.70
CA GLN A 519 6.20 -8.88 9.04
C GLN A 519 6.22 -8.48 7.57
N LYS A 520 6.64 -9.38 6.67
CA LYS A 520 6.75 -9.10 5.22
C LYS A 520 5.39 -8.84 4.54
N HIS A 521 4.30 -9.34 5.11
CA HIS A 521 2.97 -9.34 4.50
C HIS A 521 1.88 -8.70 5.36
N THR A 522 2.27 -7.88 6.34
CA THR A 522 1.34 -7.20 7.24
C THR A 522 1.85 -5.80 7.53
N PRO A 523 1.08 -4.75 7.21
CA PRO A 523 1.44 -3.39 7.61
C PRO A 523 1.30 -3.21 9.12
N SER A 524 2.00 -2.21 9.63
CA SER A 524 2.03 -1.90 11.06
C SER A 524 1.76 -0.43 11.32
N VAL A 525 1.02 -0.15 12.39
CA VAL A 525 0.90 1.18 13.01
C VAL A 525 1.65 1.15 14.32
N ILE A 526 2.54 2.11 14.55
CA ILE A 526 3.21 2.33 15.84
C ILE A 526 2.65 3.62 16.44
N ALA A 527 1.73 3.47 17.38
CA ALA A 527 1.12 4.57 18.13
C ALA A 527 2.04 5.00 19.27
N ALA A 528 2.61 6.21 19.19
CA ALA A 528 3.65 6.67 20.10
C ALA A 528 3.24 7.92 20.88
N SER A 529 3.57 7.96 22.19
CA SER A 529 3.24 9.07 23.08
C SER A 529 4.04 10.35 22.80
N ARG A 530 3.44 11.50 23.09
CA ARG A 530 4.13 12.80 23.17
C ARG A 530 4.79 13.02 24.52
N GLN A 531 4.12 12.63 25.59
CA GLN A 531 4.61 12.75 26.96
C GLN A 531 5.65 11.69 27.32
N GLY A 532 6.59 12.02 28.21
CA GLY A 532 7.56 11.08 28.74
C GLY A 532 6.92 9.98 29.59
N LEU A 533 7.43 8.77 29.48
CA LEU A 533 6.96 7.59 30.20
C LEU A 533 8.10 6.98 31.01
N ALA A 534 7.79 6.49 32.20
CA ALA A 534 8.76 5.75 33.00
C ALA A 534 9.09 4.40 32.33
N ALA A 535 10.35 3.95 32.46
CA ALA A 535 10.71 2.61 32.03
C ALA A 535 9.97 1.56 32.87
N VAL A 536 9.34 0.61 32.20
CA VAL A 536 8.58 -0.50 32.82
C VAL A 536 9.28 -1.85 32.61
N ARG A 537 10.09 -1.99 31.57
CA ARG A 537 10.95 -3.14 31.28
C ARG A 537 12.35 -2.89 31.83
N ASN A 538 12.63 -3.43 33.03
CA ASN A 538 13.84 -3.15 33.77
C ASN A 538 14.89 -4.27 33.67
N ASP A 539 14.50 -5.44 33.16
CA ASP A 539 15.36 -6.61 33.01
C ASP A 539 15.47 -6.96 31.52
N HIS A 540 16.71 -7.23 31.07
CA HIS A 540 16.93 -7.66 29.70
C HIS A 540 16.52 -9.11 29.51
N THR A 541 15.90 -9.38 28.35
CA THR A 541 15.71 -10.72 27.79
C THR A 541 15.96 -10.67 26.29
N ARG A 542 16.56 -11.72 25.72
CA ARG A 542 16.75 -11.83 24.29
C ARG A 542 15.42 -11.97 23.53
N ASP A 543 14.42 -12.60 24.18
CA ASP A 543 13.11 -12.79 23.57
C ASP A 543 12.43 -11.45 23.27
N ASN A 544 11.75 -11.35 22.14
CA ASN A 544 10.85 -10.26 21.83
C ASN A 544 9.47 -10.57 22.45
N LEU A 545 9.17 -9.99 23.61
CA LEU A 545 7.92 -10.25 24.32
C LEU A 545 6.72 -9.60 23.59
N CYS A 546 6.94 -8.47 22.90
CA CYS A 546 5.91 -7.80 22.11
C CYS A 546 5.47 -8.62 20.90
N ALA A 547 6.29 -9.56 20.41
CA ALA A 547 5.93 -10.47 19.32
C ALA A 547 4.71 -11.36 19.62
N ARG A 548 4.38 -11.55 20.90
CA ARG A 548 3.18 -12.29 21.34
C ARG A 548 1.95 -11.38 21.52
N GLY A 549 2.12 -10.07 21.37
CA GLY A 549 1.06 -9.08 21.43
C GLY A 549 0.58 -8.71 22.84
N GLY A 550 0.76 -9.58 23.80
CA GLY A 550 0.46 -9.36 25.22
C GLY A 550 1.24 -10.32 26.12
N TYR A 551 1.73 -9.87 27.25
CA TYR A 551 2.52 -10.69 28.18
C TYR A 551 2.39 -10.19 29.63
N VAL A 552 2.63 -11.06 30.60
CA VAL A 552 2.65 -10.69 32.02
C VAL A 552 3.90 -9.86 32.30
N LEU A 553 3.73 -8.56 32.52
CA LEU A 553 4.80 -7.63 32.85
C LEU A 553 5.22 -7.75 34.33
N ALA A 554 4.22 -7.84 35.21
CA ALA A 554 4.45 -7.98 36.64
C ALA A 554 3.47 -9.00 37.24
N GLU A 555 4.01 -10.06 37.83
CA GLU A 555 3.19 -11.12 38.43
C GLU A 555 2.63 -10.74 39.81
N ALA A 556 1.57 -11.41 40.21
CA ALA A 556 0.98 -11.26 41.53
C ALA A 556 1.86 -11.85 42.65
N MET A 557 1.89 -11.25 43.81
CA MET A 557 2.47 -11.85 45.00
C MET A 557 1.48 -12.85 45.61
N GLY A 558 1.61 -14.12 45.29
CA GLY A 558 0.73 -15.20 45.72
C GLY A 558 -0.25 -15.65 44.62
N LYS A 559 -1.38 -16.28 45.01
CA LYS A 559 -2.39 -16.73 44.03
C LYS A 559 -3.07 -15.53 43.42
N ARG A 560 -2.91 -15.34 42.12
CA ARG A 560 -3.48 -14.24 41.36
C ARG A 560 -5.00 -14.14 41.56
N GLN A 561 -5.49 -13.00 42.00
CA GLN A 561 -6.90 -12.67 42.16
C GLN A 561 -7.37 -11.67 41.10
N VAL A 562 -6.45 -10.81 40.67
CA VAL A 562 -6.73 -9.71 39.72
C VAL A 562 -5.70 -9.68 38.61
N THR A 563 -6.15 -9.39 37.40
CA THR A 563 -5.30 -9.06 36.26
C THR A 563 -5.67 -7.69 35.71
N ILE A 564 -4.74 -6.73 35.75
CA ILE A 564 -4.90 -5.42 35.12
C ILE A 564 -4.18 -5.45 33.77
N MET A 565 -4.89 -5.08 32.69
CA MET A 565 -4.38 -5.02 31.34
C MET A 565 -4.28 -3.57 30.88
N ALA A 566 -3.21 -3.20 30.20
CA ALA A 566 -3.00 -1.87 29.65
C ALA A 566 -2.11 -1.90 28.40
N SER A 567 -2.17 -0.85 27.60
CA SER A 567 -1.23 -0.58 26.51
C SER A 567 -0.62 0.82 26.66
N GLY A 568 0.54 1.04 26.07
CA GLY A 568 1.14 2.38 26.00
C GLY A 568 1.33 3.06 27.37
N SER A 569 1.00 4.33 27.43
CA SER A 569 1.21 5.17 28.62
C SER A 569 0.46 4.68 29.86
N GLU A 570 -0.62 3.93 29.71
CA GLU A 570 -1.46 3.48 30.84
C GLU A 570 -0.87 2.25 31.55
N VAL A 571 0.16 1.61 31.00
CA VAL A 571 0.89 0.52 31.70
C VAL A 571 1.48 0.99 33.01
N SER A 572 1.98 2.22 33.07
CA SER A 572 2.51 2.80 34.33
C SER A 572 1.39 3.02 35.37
N LEU A 573 0.18 3.40 34.95
CA LEU A 573 -0.98 3.51 35.82
C LEU A 573 -1.42 2.14 36.36
N ALA A 574 -1.37 1.11 35.53
CA ALA A 574 -1.66 -0.27 35.90
C ALA A 574 -0.67 -0.81 36.95
N LEU A 575 0.63 -0.51 36.80
CA LEU A 575 1.65 -0.87 37.77
C LEU A 575 1.45 -0.19 39.13
N ALA A 576 1.15 1.14 39.12
CA ALA A 576 0.85 1.88 40.34
C ALA A 576 -0.40 1.33 41.05
N ALA A 577 -1.44 1.02 40.30
CA ALA A 577 -2.66 0.39 40.84
C ALA A 577 -2.38 -0.99 41.45
N ARG A 578 -1.57 -1.81 40.75
CA ARG A 578 -1.11 -3.12 41.26
C ARG A 578 -0.43 -2.99 42.62
N ASP A 579 0.55 -2.09 42.72
CA ASP A 579 1.35 -1.96 43.94
C ASP A 579 0.47 -1.53 45.14
N ALA A 580 -0.48 -0.65 44.93
CA ALA A 580 -1.47 -0.26 45.97
C ALA A 580 -2.38 -1.43 46.34
N LEU A 581 -2.92 -2.17 45.38
CA LEU A 581 -3.77 -3.36 45.62
C LEU A 581 -3.01 -4.46 46.36
N GLN A 582 -1.77 -4.70 46.00
CA GLN A 582 -0.94 -5.67 46.70
C GLN A 582 -0.62 -5.28 48.15
N ALA A 583 -0.43 -3.98 48.45
CA ALA A 583 -0.30 -3.47 49.78
C ALA A 583 -1.58 -3.68 50.60
N ASP A 584 -2.72 -3.67 49.96
CA ASP A 584 -4.04 -4.00 50.58
C ASP A 584 -4.29 -5.52 50.68
N GLY A 585 -3.31 -6.37 50.29
CA GLY A 585 -3.42 -7.83 50.35
C GLY A 585 -4.16 -8.48 49.15
N ILE A 586 -4.43 -7.73 48.08
CA ILE A 586 -5.08 -8.22 46.86
C ILE A 586 -4.01 -8.60 45.84
N ALA A 587 -3.83 -9.91 45.60
CA ALA A 587 -2.80 -10.43 44.71
C ALA A 587 -3.09 -10.09 43.25
N THR A 588 -2.40 -9.09 42.70
CA THR A 588 -2.67 -8.45 41.43
C THR A 588 -1.51 -8.60 40.47
N ALA A 589 -1.78 -9.02 39.23
CA ALA A 589 -0.81 -9.02 38.13
C ALA A 589 -1.09 -7.87 37.15
N VAL A 590 -0.05 -7.43 36.43
CA VAL A 590 -0.17 -6.49 35.30
C VAL A 590 0.26 -7.17 34.02
N VAL A 591 -0.55 -7.01 32.99
CA VAL A 591 -0.31 -7.47 31.62
C VAL A 591 -0.12 -6.24 30.73
N SER A 592 1.03 -6.16 30.05
CA SER A 592 1.21 -5.22 28.93
C SER A 592 0.66 -5.83 27.65
N MET A 593 -0.13 -5.06 26.92
CA MET A 593 -0.83 -5.45 25.69
C MET A 593 -0.41 -4.54 24.52
N PRO A 594 0.86 -4.60 24.08
CA PRO A 594 1.35 -3.71 23.02
C PRO A 594 0.69 -3.91 21.66
N CYS A 595 0.10 -5.10 21.36
CA CYS A 595 -0.57 -5.36 20.08
C CYS A 595 -1.68 -6.42 20.26
N LEU A 596 -2.92 -6.00 20.20
CA LEU A 596 -4.07 -6.89 20.45
C LEU A 596 -4.21 -7.97 19.37
N GLU A 597 -3.91 -7.66 18.12
CA GLU A 597 -4.03 -8.57 16.96
C GLU A 597 -3.05 -9.76 17.09
N LEU A 598 -1.82 -9.50 17.50
CA LEU A 598 -0.83 -10.54 17.76
C LEU A 598 -1.20 -11.40 18.97
N PHE A 599 -1.80 -10.80 20.00
CA PHE A 599 -2.29 -11.55 21.16
C PHE A 599 -3.47 -12.45 20.80
N ASP A 600 -4.39 -11.99 19.97
CA ASP A 600 -5.53 -12.80 19.48
C ASP A 600 -5.08 -14.00 18.65
N ALA A 601 -3.97 -13.86 17.92
CA ALA A 601 -3.39 -14.94 17.15
C ALA A 601 -2.71 -16.03 17.99
N GLN A 602 -2.49 -15.79 19.30
CA GLN A 602 -1.90 -16.79 20.19
C GLN A 602 -2.85 -17.95 20.49
N GLY A 603 -2.29 -19.12 20.77
CA GLY A 603 -3.06 -20.28 21.22
C GLY A 603 -3.78 -20.02 22.56
N GLN A 604 -4.94 -20.66 22.77
CA GLN A 604 -5.79 -20.44 23.95
C GLN A 604 -5.04 -20.61 25.28
N ALA A 605 -4.17 -21.63 25.38
CA ALA A 605 -3.41 -21.89 26.59
C ALA A 605 -2.47 -20.74 26.97
N TYR A 606 -1.85 -20.07 25.98
CA TYR A 606 -1.05 -18.88 26.21
C TYR A 606 -1.92 -17.70 26.68
N ARG A 607 -2.99 -17.43 25.96
CA ARG A 607 -3.93 -16.35 26.34
C ARG A 607 -4.46 -16.54 27.76
N ASP A 608 -4.85 -17.75 28.12
CA ASP A 608 -5.33 -18.07 29.47
C ASP A 608 -4.25 -17.87 30.53
N SER A 609 -3.01 -18.26 30.23
CA SER A 609 -1.88 -18.06 31.17
C SER A 609 -1.59 -16.58 31.43
N VAL A 610 -1.76 -15.74 30.39
CA VAL A 610 -1.56 -14.28 30.48
C VAL A 610 -2.72 -13.61 31.20
N LEU A 611 -3.96 -13.90 30.78
CA LEU A 611 -5.16 -13.25 31.30
C LEU A 611 -5.58 -13.72 32.69
N GLY A 612 -5.24 -14.94 33.09
CA GLY A 612 -5.67 -15.55 34.34
C GLY A 612 -7.19 -15.81 34.36
N PRO A 613 -7.67 -17.00 33.91
CA PRO A 613 -9.11 -17.25 33.68
C PRO A 613 -9.99 -17.06 34.89
N ASP A 614 -9.47 -17.31 36.10
CA ASP A 614 -10.21 -17.22 37.37
C ASP A 614 -9.98 -15.91 38.13
N THR A 615 -9.58 -14.85 37.44
CA THR A 615 -9.27 -13.54 38.04
C THR A 615 -10.27 -12.47 37.66
N VAL A 616 -10.47 -11.47 38.53
CA VAL A 616 -11.10 -10.21 38.14
C VAL A 616 -10.19 -9.51 37.12
N ARG A 617 -10.73 -9.13 35.98
CA ARG A 617 -9.95 -8.48 34.90
C ARG A 617 -10.38 -7.04 34.70
N VAL A 618 -9.41 -6.13 34.69
CA VAL A 618 -9.65 -4.72 34.45
C VAL A 618 -8.71 -4.25 33.33
N ALA A 619 -9.25 -3.54 32.35
CA ALA A 619 -8.45 -2.89 31.30
C ALA A 619 -8.45 -1.38 31.46
N VAL A 620 -7.29 -0.75 31.17
CA VAL A 620 -7.15 0.71 31.15
C VAL A 620 -6.43 1.17 29.88
N GLU A 621 -7.05 2.09 29.15
CA GLU A 621 -6.48 2.72 27.95
C GLU A 621 -7.08 4.12 27.77
N ALA A 622 -6.24 5.12 27.43
CA ALA A 622 -6.68 6.49 27.16
C ALA A 622 -7.31 6.63 25.75
N ALA A 623 -8.28 5.77 25.47
CA ALA A 623 -9.08 5.68 24.25
C ALA A 623 -10.47 5.12 24.61
N ILE A 624 -11.39 5.03 23.64
CA ILE A 624 -12.63 4.26 23.83
C ILE A 624 -12.29 2.79 24.06
N MET A 625 -13.05 2.13 24.91
CA MET A 625 -12.75 0.77 25.35
C MET A 625 -13.35 -0.32 24.45
N GLN A 626 -13.86 0.05 23.26
CA GLN A 626 -14.38 -0.90 22.27
C GLN A 626 -13.32 -1.94 21.88
N GLY A 627 -13.68 -3.21 22.00
CA GLY A 627 -12.80 -4.33 21.72
C GLY A 627 -12.07 -4.90 22.96
N TRP A 628 -12.04 -4.17 24.09
CA TRP A 628 -11.48 -4.69 25.34
C TRP A 628 -12.41 -5.66 26.08
N GLU A 629 -13.71 -5.63 25.78
CA GLU A 629 -14.73 -6.48 26.40
C GLU A 629 -14.38 -7.98 26.29
N ARG A 630 -13.79 -8.40 25.18
CA ARG A 630 -13.38 -9.80 24.94
C ARG A 630 -12.25 -10.27 25.87
N TYR A 631 -11.46 -9.35 26.45
CA TYR A 631 -10.38 -9.68 27.39
C TYR A 631 -10.83 -9.58 28.84
N VAL A 632 -11.62 -8.57 29.17
CA VAL A 632 -12.14 -8.39 30.54
C VAL A 632 -13.25 -9.39 30.87
N GLY A 633 -14.08 -9.77 29.89
CA GLY A 633 -15.23 -10.65 30.07
C GLY A 633 -16.36 -10.00 30.90
N ASP A 634 -17.44 -10.74 31.13
CA ASP A 634 -18.68 -10.25 31.80
C ASP A 634 -18.46 -9.78 33.24
N GLY A 635 -17.50 -10.38 33.95
CA GLY A 635 -17.16 -10.03 35.34
C GLY A 635 -16.12 -8.90 35.48
N GLY A 636 -15.59 -8.39 34.36
CA GLY A 636 -14.53 -7.41 34.36
C GLY A 636 -14.99 -5.95 34.34
N ALA A 637 -14.03 -5.04 34.20
CA ALA A 637 -14.29 -3.61 34.07
C ALA A 637 -13.28 -2.94 33.12
N THR A 638 -13.64 -1.75 32.64
CA THR A 638 -12.80 -0.93 31.80
C THR A 638 -12.70 0.49 32.34
N VAL A 639 -11.52 1.11 32.17
CA VAL A 639 -11.25 2.52 32.50
C VAL A 639 -10.72 3.18 31.24
N GLY A 640 -11.47 4.11 30.64
CA GLY A 640 -11.11 4.75 29.38
C GLY A 640 -11.99 5.93 29.05
N MET A 641 -11.84 6.46 27.83
CA MET A 641 -12.60 7.60 27.34
C MET A 641 -14.05 7.23 27.05
N THR A 642 -14.94 8.19 27.32
CA THR A 642 -16.38 8.09 27.00
C THR A 642 -16.87 9.23 26.09
N GLY A 643 -15.97 10.11 25.67
CA GLY A 643 -16.24 11.28 24.83
C GLY A 643 -14.92 11.87 24.30
N PHE A 644 -15.02 12.99 23.60
CA PHE A 644 -13.84 13.70 23.12
C PHE A 644 -13.00 14.28 24.27
N GLY A 645 -11.73 14.58 23.98
CA GLY A 645 -10.80 15.18 24.91
C GLY A 645 -11.07 16.67 25.17
N ALA A 646 -10.11 17.36 25.77
CA ALA A 646 -10.18 18.79 26.10
C ALA A 646 -8.77 19.42 26.03
N SER A 647 -8.70 20.76 25.95
CA SER A 647 -7.42 21.50 25.97
C SER A 647 -7.01 21.79 27.41
N ALA A 648 -6.01 21.10 27.94
CA ALA A 648 -5.39 21.32 29.22
C ALA A 648 -4.05 20.57 29.32
N PRO A 649 -3.20 20.80 30.33
CA PRO A 649 -2.04 19.95 30.61
C PRO A 649 -2.43 18.48 30.75
N ALA A 650 -1.59 17.59 30.26
CA ALA A 650 -1.89 16.16 30.22
C ALA A 650 -2.35 15.57 31.57
N GLY A 651 -1.67 15.92 32.68
CA GLY A 651 -2.06 15.46 34.03
C GLY A 651 -3.47 15.85 34.44
N ASP A 652 -3.89 17.08 34.10
CA ASP A 652 -5.23 17.58 34.39
C ASP A 652 -6.29 16.82 33.58
N LEU A 653 -5.97 16.48 32.31
CA LEU A 653 -6.84 15.69 31.43
C LEU A 653 -7.04 14.26 31.95
N PHE A 654 -5.94 13.56 32.28
CA PHE A 654 -6.05 12.23 32.88
C PHE A 654 -6.90 12.21 34.14
N ASN A 655 -6.72 13.21 35.03
CA ASN A 655 -7.54 13.36 36.23
C ASN A 655 -9.00 13.67 35.90
N HIS A 656 -9.25 14.60 34.97
CA HIS A 656 -10.61 15.03 34.58
C HIS A 656 -11.43 13.90 34.00
N PHE A 657 -10.79 13.09 33.09
CA PHE A 657 -11.45 11.95 32.45
C PHE A 657 -11.41 10.68 33.31
N GLY A 658 -10.81 10.72 34.49
CA GLY A 658 -10.80 9.59 35.45
C GLY A 658 -9.92 8.42 34.96
N ILE A 659 -8.92 8.67 34.12
CA ILE A 659 -7.97 7.64 33.67
C ILE A 659 -6.78 7.67 34.62
N THR A 660 -6.96 7.11 35.81
CA THR A 660 -6.02 7.18 36.94
C THR A 660 -5.84 5.83 37.60
N SER A 661 -4.75 5.64 38.35
CA SER A 661 -4.54 4.46 39.18
C SER A 661 -5.65 4.25 40.19
N ASP A 662 -6.17 5.35 40.78
CA ASP A 662 -7.29 5.28 41.74
C ASP A 662 -8.58 4.78 41.11
N ALA A 663 -8.89 5.19 39.87
CA ALA A 663 -10.04 4.68 39.13
C ALA A 663 -9.91 3.19 38.81
N VAL A 664 -8.69 2.73 38.46
CA VAL A 664 -8.41 1.31 38.27
C VAL A 664 -8.58 0.52 39.56
N ILE A 665 -8.07 1.03 40.71
CA ILE A 665 -8.24 0.42 42.01
C ILE A 665 -9.73 0.34 42.40
N ALA A 666 -10.49 1.41 42.19
CA ALA A 666 -11.92 1.44 42.44
C ALA A 666 -12.68 0.43 41.55
N ALA A 667 -12.33 0.33 40.29
CA ALA A 667 -12.91 -0.64 39.35
C ALA A 667 -12.65 -2.09 39.78
N VAL A 668 -11.45 -2.40 40.26
CA VAL A 668 -11.07 -3.71 40.80
C VAL A 668 -11.88 -4.02 42.05
N LYS A 669 -11.85 -3.10 43.06
CA LYS A 669 -12.56 -3.30 44.34
C LYS A 669 -14.09 -3.45 44.20
N ALA A 670 -14.67 -2.86 43.17
CA ALA A 670 -16.10 -3.02 42.86
C ALA A 670 -16.46 -4.40 42.25
N ARG A 671 -15.47 -5.22 41.89
CA ARG A 671 -15.65 -6.54 41.26
C ARG A 671 -15.20 -7.71 42.15
N LEU A 672 -14.44 -7.45 43.22
CA LEU A 672 -14.08 -8.42 44.25
C LEU A 672 -15.23 -8.61 45.28
#